data_0fdbb97c0d64b6599a927919bb9e4f12
#
_entry.id   0fdbb97c0d64b6599a927919bb9e4f12
#
_cell.length_a   1.000
_cell.length_b   1.000
_cell.length_c   1.000
_cell.angle_alpha   90.00
_cell.angle_beta   90.00
_cell.angle_gamma   90.00
#
_symmetry.space_group_name_H-M   'P 1'
#
loop_
_entity.id
_entity.type
_entity.pdbx_description
1 polymer ?
#
loop_
_entity_poly.entity_id
_entity_poly.type
_entity_poly.pdbx_seq_one_letter_code
_entity_poly.pdbx_strand_id
1 'polypeptide(L)'
;MNHEYQIIAKSLSLTEKQVKDTIELLDEGFTIPFIARYRKERTGSLDEVQIAAISEQAEKMKELEKRKQTICKTIEAQEKLTPALKQKIEATWDAAELEDIYLPFKPKRRTKAQVARENGLEPLAQIILLQRERQPEQVANYYIKGNIKTAEEALSGAMDIIAEVISEDEIIRQKVRNVFKREAMITSKVVKSKQDEEEAQKFSDYFDFTEPLKRCCSHRLLAIRRGEKAGYLKVSIDVEEKQCTDQIQKKYIHGYGKCQQLVGEACIDAYKRLIKPSVETEFANSSKEAADKEAIHVFTENLRQLLLASPLGQKRVMAVDPGIRTGCKVVCLDEQGNLLHHSVIYTLGNKVQHDALADFRTLTQQYHIEAVAVGNGTASRETTDILRRLEGIPVYVVSEDGASIYSASENARKEFPQLDLTVRGAISIGRRLMDPLAELVKIDAKSIGVGQYQHDVNQTLLKQALDRTVESCVNQVGVNLNTASIHLLAYVSGLGMSLAKNIVEYRKEHGAFTSRNQLKHVSRLGDAASQQCAGFLRIPKAHNPLDNSAVHPERYPLVEAMAQEQHCAVSELIGSPDKLKKIELSRFVTSEVGMPTLNDILKELEKPGLDPRSQLEEFRFDERVHTIEDLSVGMELPGIVTNITNFGAFIDIGVHQDGLIHISQLADKFIKDPNEIVKLHEHVFVRVIEIDHKRQRIALSMRNQKK
;
A
#
# COMPACT_ATOMS: atom_id res chain seq x y z
N MET A 1 -25.81 -12.97 -9.50
CA MET A 1 -25.78 -11.77 -8.64
C MET A 1 -25.90 -12.10 -7.13
N ASN A 2 -26.89 -12.85 -6.64
CA ASN A 2 -26.98 -13.10 -5.17
C ASN A 2 -25.81 -13.89 -4.58
N HIS A 3 -25.20 -14.81 -5.34
CA HIS A 3 -24.14 -15.67 -4.83
C HIS A 3 -22.80 -14.94 -4.66
N GLU A 4 -22.49 -13.97 -5.52
CA GLU A 4 -21.30 -13.12 -5.43
C GLU A 4 -21.29 -12.30 -4.13
N TYR A 5 -22.44 -11.68 -3.79
CA TYR A 5 -22.55 -10.90 -2.56
C TYR A 5 -22.35 -11.76 -1.30
N GLN A 6 -22.85 -13.01 -1.31
CA GLN A 6 -22.65 -13.95 -0.21
C GLN A 6 -21.17 -14.31 -0.02
N ILE A 7 -20.44 -14.56 -1.12
CA ILE A 7 -19.02 -14.87 -1.07
C ILE A 7 -18.22 -13.70 -0.49
N ILE A 8 -18.47 -12.48 -1.00
CA ILE A 8 -17.81 -11.26 -0.53
C ILE A 8 -18.16 -11.02 0.95
N ALA A 9 -19.43 -11.12 1.32
CA ALA A 9 -19.88 -10.93 2.69
C ALA A 9 -19.21 -11.90 3.67
N LYS A 10 -19.11 -13.18 3.31
CA LYS A 10 -18.45 -14.20 4.09
C LYS A 10 -16.94 -13.95 4.22
N SER A 11 -16.26 -13.53 3.14
CA SER A 11 -14.82 -13.28 3.13
C SER A 11 -14.43 -12.08 3.98
N LEU A 12 -15.28 -11.06 4.04
CA LEU A 12 -15.05 -9.83 4.79
C LEU A 12 -15.74 -9.77 6.16
N SER A 13 -16.45 -10.85 6.56
CA SER A 13 -17.24 -10.91 7.80
C SER A 13 -18.29 -9.80 7.89
N LEU A 14 -18.93 -9.49 6.76
CA LEU A 14 -20.00 -8.50 6.62
C LEU A 14 -21.34 -9.16 6.31
N THR A 15 -22.42 -8.38 6.36
CA THR A 15 -23.74 -8.84 5.91
C THR A 15 -23.89 -8.71 4.39
N GLU A 16 -24.68 -9.59 3.78
CA GLU A 16 -24.98 -9.53 2.34
C GLU A 16 -25.61 -8.18 1.94
N LYS A 17 -26.45 -7.62 2.81
CA LYS A 17 -27.08 -6.31 2.59
C LYS A 17 -26.03 -5.19 2.51
N GLN A 18 -25.06 -5.15 3.44
CA GLN A 18 -24.01 -4.15 3.44
C GLN A 18 -23.18 -4.21 2.13
N VAL A 19 -22.82 -5.42 1.70
CA VAL A 19 -22.07 -5.61 0.46
C VAL A 19 -22.88 -5.15 -0.75
N LYS A 20 -24.14 -5.56 -0.85
CA LYS A 20 -25.04 -5.18 -1.95
C LYS A 20 -25.21 -3.66 -2.03
N ASP A 21 -25.62 -3.03 -0.92
CA ASP A 21 -25.90 -1.59 -0.88
C ASP A 21 -24.63 -0.78 -1.18
N THR A 22 -23.46 -1.26 -0.76
CA THR A 22 -22.17 -0.63 -1.07
C THR A 22 -21.82 -0.74 -2.55
N ILE A 23 -21.99 -1.91 -3.17
CA ILE A 23 -21.72 -2.10 -4.61
C ILE A 23 -22.67 -1.26 -5.45
N GLU A 24 -23.96 -1.17 -5.08
CA GLU A 24 -24.92 -0.30 -5.75
C GLU A 24 -24.47 1.18 -5.71
N LEU A 25 -24.03 1.68 -4.56
CA LEU A 25 -23.51 3.05 -4.44
C LEU A 25 -22.26 3.29 -5.30
N LEU A 26 -21.35 2.31 -5.36
CA LEU A 26 -20.15 2.38 -6.21
C LEU A 26 -20.52 2.36 -7.70
N ASP A 27 -21.48 1.54 -8.10
CA ASP A 27 -21.97 1.46 -9.49
C ASP A 27 -22.78 2.72 -9.89
N GLU A 28 -23.41 3.42 -8.91
CA GLU A 28 -24.00 4.76 -9.09
C GLU A 28 -22.91 5.85 -9.30
N GLY A 29 -21.63 5.52 -9.11
CA GLY A 29 -20.48 6.42 -9.33
C GLY A 29 -20.08 7.24 -8.12
N PHE A 30 -20.54 6.89 -6.91
CA PHE A 30 -20.08 7.54 -5.70
C PHE A 30 -18.69 7.08 -5.30
N THR A 31 -17.87 8.00 -4.81
CA THR A 31 -16.51 7.73 -4.33
C THR A 31 -16.52 7.11 -2.93
N ILE A 32 -15.45 6.37 -2.60
CA ILE A 32 -15.29 5.71 -1.31
C ILE A 32 -15.39 6.70 -0.13
N PRO A 33 -14.67 7.86 -0.13
CA PRO A 33 -14.80 8.83 0.97
C PRO A 33 -16.22 9.40 1.13
N PHE A 34 -16.93 9.63 0.02
CA PHE A 34 -18.30 10.12 0.05
C PHE A 34 -19.26 9.09 0.67
N ILE A 35 -19.15 7.83 0.25
CA ILE A 35 -19.98 6.74 0.78
C ILE A 35 -19.73 6.57 2.28
N ALA A 36 -18.47 6.48 2.70
CA ALA A 36 -18.10 6.28 4.09
C ALA A 36 -18.61 7.42 5.02
N ARG A 37 -18.62 8.65 4.52
CA ARG A 37 -18.98 9.81 5.32
C ARG A 37 -20.46 10.18 5.26
N TYR A 38 -21.10 10.10 4.07
CA TYR A 38 -22.43 10.65 3.82
C TYR A 38 -23.50 9.62 3.46
N ARG A 39 -23.17 8.33 3.42
CA ARG A 39 -24.13 7.24 3.11
C ARG A 39 -24.10 6.12 4.16
N LYS A 40 -23.81 6.47 5.42
CA LYS A 40 -23.62 5.54 6.55
C LYS A 40 -24.83 4.65 6.79
N GLU A 41 -26.02 5.18 6.67
CA GLU A 41 -27.27 4.44 6.90
C GLU A 41 -27.47 3.33 5.86
N ARG A 42 -27.12 3.57 4.60
CA ARG A 42 -27.21 2.56 3.53
C ARG A 42 -26.18 1.44 3.74
N THR A 43 -24.96 1.79 4.11
CA THR A 43 -23.86 0.83 4.27
C THR A 43 -23.79 0.18 5.65
N GLY A 44 -24.59 0.63 6.62
CA GLY A 44 -24.48 0.20 8.02
C GLY A 44 -23.18 0.67 8.68
N SER A 45 -22.78 1.90 8.38
CA SER A 45 -21.60 2.59 8.93
C SER A 45 -20.26 1.93 8.61
N LEU A 46 -20.12 1.36 7.42
CA LEU A 46 -18.83 0.85 6.92
C LEU A 46 -17.83 2.01 6.78
N ASP A 47 -16.59 1.74 7.16
CA ASP A 47 -15.48 2.67 6.98
C ASP A 47 -14.88 2.59 5.55
N GLU A 48 -13.96 3.51 5.24
CA GLU A 48 -13.30 3.57 3.92
C GLU A 48 -12.53 2.28 3.59
N VAL A 49 -11.93 1.62 4.58
CA VAL A 49 -11.16 0.39 4.39
C VAL A 49 -12.09 -0.76 4.01
N GLN A 50 -13.21 -0.89 4.71
CA GLN A 50 -14.22 -1.91 4.42
C GLN A 50 -14.87 -1.70 3.05
N ILE A 51 -15.21 -0.46 2.69
CA ILE A 51 -15.77 -0.12 1.38
C ILE A 51 -14.77 -0.40 0.25
N ALA A 52 -13.49 -0.04 0.45
CA ALA A 52 -12.43 -0.34 -0.50
C ALA A 52 -12.22 -1.85 -0.68
N ALA A 53 -12.29 -2.63 0.41
CA ALA A 53 -12.19 -4.08 0.35
C ALA A 53 -13.36 -4.71 -0.42
N ILE A 54 -14.59 -4.21 -0.24
CA ILE A 54 -15.76 -4.64 -1.03
C ILE A 54 -15.54 -4.33 -2.50
N SER A 55 -15.09 -3.13 -2.85
CA SER A 55 -14.81 -2.71 -4.23
C SER A 55 -13.77 -3.63 -4.89
N GLU A 56 -12.67 -3.91 -4.20
CA GLU A 56 -11.61 -4.81 -4.70
C GLU A 56 -12.10 -6.23 -4.92
N GLN A 57 -12.89 -6.77 -3.99
CA GLN A 57 -13.47 -8.10 -4.14
C GLN A 57 -14.50 -8.16 -5.28
N ALA A 58 -15.33 -7.14 -5.44
CA ALA A 58 -16.29 -7.06 -6.53
C ALA A 58 -15.59 -7.00 -7.90
N GLU A 59 -14.50 -6.26 -8.03
CA GLU A 59 -13.69 -6.25 -9.26
C GLU A 59 -13.10 -7.63 -9.57
N LYS A 60 -12.54 -8.31 -8.57
CA LYS A 60 -12.02 -9.69 -8.73
C LYS A 60 -13.11 -10.67 -9.17
N MET A 61 -14.32 -10.55 -8.61
CA MET A 61 -15.46 -11.39 -9.02
C MET A 61 -15.87 -11.10 -10.47
N LYS A 62 -15.92 -9.81 -10.87
CA LYS A 62 -16.19 -9.42 -12.27
C LYS A 62 -15.12 -9.96 -13.23
N GLU A 63 -13.84 -9.95 -12.84
CA GLU A 63 -12.76 -10.53 -13.65
C GLU A 63 -12.87 -12.05 -13.76
N LEU A 64 -13.17 -12.73 -12.65
CA LEU A 64 -13.38 -14.18 -12.63
C LEU A 64 -14.56 -14.59 -13.52
N GLU A 65 -15.66 -13.86 -13.48
CA GLU A 65 -16.82 -14.11 -14.33
C GLU A 65 -16.49 -13.94 -15.83
N LYS A 66 -15.76 -12.89 -16.19
CA LYS A 66 -15.22 -12.73 -17.56
C LYS A 66 -14.33 -13.90 -17.96
N ARG A 67 -13.51 -14.40 -17.02
CA ARG A 67 -12.65 -15.55 -17.24
C ARG A 67 -13.45 -16.82 -17.49
N LYS A 68 -14.51 -17.10 -16.68
CA LYS A 68 -15.43 -18.23 -16.89
C LYS A 68 -16.07 -18.20 -18.28
N GLN A 69 -16.55 -17.02 -18.70
CA GLN A 69 -17.14 -16.85 -20.03
C GLN A 69 -16.13 -17.13 -21.15
N THR A 70 -14.89 -16.70 -21.01
CA THR A 70 -13.82 -16.98 -21.96
C THR A 70 -13.51 -18.47 -22.04
N ILE A 71 -13.44 -19.14 -20.89
CA ILE A 71 -13.20 -20.58 -20.79
C ILE A 71 -14.34 -21.35 -21.45
N CYS A 72 -15.60 -21.03 -21.13
CA CYS A 72 -16.75 -21.67 -21.75
C CYS A 72 -16.74 -21.54 -23.30
N LYS A 73 -16.50 -20.34 -23.83
CA LYS A 73 -16.37 -20.11 -25.27
C LYS A 73 -15.25 -20.94 -25.91
N THR A 74 -14.11 -21.05 -25.24
CA THR A 74 -12.97 -21.82 -25.75
C THR A 74 -13.26 -23.33 -25.79
N ILE A 75 -13.95 -23.87 -24.78
CA ILE A 75 -14.31 -25.28 -24.70
C ILE A 75 -15.45 -25.58 -25.68
N GLU A 76 -16.40 -24.67 -25.84
CA GLU A 76 -17.50 -24.77 -26.80
C GLU A 76 -16.98 -24.82 -28.25
N ALA A 77 -16.00 -23.97 -28.58
CA ALA A 77 -15.33 -23.99 -29.89
C ALA A 77 -14.62 -25.31 -30.19
N GLN A 78 -14.33 -26.12 -29.16
CA GLN A 78 -13.77 -27.47 -29.29
C GLN A 78 -14.85 -28.56 -29.30
N GLU A 79 -16.13 -28.19 -29.27
CA GLU A 79 -17.30 -29.11 -29.19
C GLU A 79 -17.27 -30.05 -27.95
N LYS A 80 -16.60 -29.60 -26.86
CA LYS A 80 -16.39 -30.39 -25.64
C LYS A 80 -17.15 -29.86 -24.41
N LEU A 81 -17.91 -28.77 -24.55
CA LEU A 81 -18.67 -28.18 -23.47
C LEU A 81 -19.95 -28.95 -23.18
N THR A 82 -19.89 -29.84 -22.18
CA THR A 82 -21.10 -30.56 -21.70
C THR A 82 -21.89 -29.71 -20.71
N PRO A 83 -23.21 -29.95 -20.52
CA PRO A 83 -24.01 -29.23 -19.53
C PRO A 83 -23.43 -29.35 -18.09
N ALA A 84 -22.96 -30.54 -17.73
CA ALA A 84 -22.34 -30.80 -16.42
C ALA A 84 -21.03 -29.99 -16.21
N LEU A 85 -20.20 -29.91 -17.26
CA LEU A 85 -18.94 -29.11 -17.21
C LEU A 85 -19.25 -27.62 -17.10
N LYS A 86 -20.23 -27.13 -17.86
CA LYS A 86 -20.69 -25.75 -17.78
C LYS A 86 -21.18 -25.39 -16.38
N GLN A 87 -22.04 -26.23 -15.80
CA GLN A 87 -22.53 -26.05 -14.43
C GLN A 87 -21.38 -26.03 -13.42
N LYS A 88 -20.36 -26.89 -13.59
CA LYS A 88 -19.18 -26.94 -12.74
C LYS A 88 -18.36 -25.64 -12.83
N ILE A 89 -18.12 -25.14 -14.04
CA ILE A 89 -17.41 -23.86 -14.27
C ILE A 89 -18.18 -22.70 -13.63
N GLU A 90 -19.50 -22.63 -13.82
CA GLU A 90 -20.35 -21.58 -13.25
C GLU A 90 -20.36 -21.60 -11.72
N ALA A 91 -20.35 -22.78 -11.10
CA ALA A 91 -20.34 -22.94 -9.64
C ALA A 91 -19.01 -22.63 -8.98
N THR A 92 -17.89 -22.64 -9.71
CA THR A 92 -16.55 -22.46 -9.17
C THR A 92 -16.21 -20.97 -9.02
N TRP A 93 -15.78 -20.57 -7.82
CA TRP A 93 -15.39 -19.17 -7.48
C TRP A 93 -13.94 -19.06 -7.00
N ASP A 94 -13.17 -20.12 -7.08
CA ASP A 94 -11.74 -20.13 -6.87
C ASP A 94 -11.00 -20.11 -8.21
N ALA A 95 -10.09 -19.17 -8.40
CA ALA A 95 -9.37 -18.99 -9.66
C ALA A 95 -8.46 -20.17 -9.99
N ALA A 96 -7.83 -20.78 -8.98
CA ALA A 96 -6.94 -21.92 -9.19
C ALA A 96 -7.74 -23.18 -9.58
N GLU A 97 -8.88 -23.41 -8.92
CA GLU A 97 -9.79 -24.51 -9.24
C GLU A 97 -10.37 -24.32 -10.66
N LEU A 98 -10.73 -23.09 -11.03
CA LEU A 98 -11.22 -22.78 -12.38
C LEU A 98 -10.17 -23.08 -13.46
N GLU A 99 -8.91 -22.71 -13.22
CA GLU A 99 -7.83 -23.01 -14.16
C GLU A 99 -7.52 -24.51 -14.24
N ASP A 100 -7.69 -25.27 -13.16
CA ASP A 100 -7.56 -26.74 -13.20
C ASP A 100 -8.66 -27.40 -14.02
N ILE A 101 -9.92 -26.97 -13.88
CA ILE A 101 -11.03 -27.43 -14.72
C ILE A 101 -10.76 -27.14 -16.20
N TYR A 102 -10.15 -26.00 -16.49
CA TYR A 102 -9.81 -25.60 -17.86
C TYR A 102 -8.58 -26.30 -18.42
N LEU A 103 -7.65 -26.78 -17.58
CA LEU A 103 -6.33 -27.28 -17.97
C LEU A 103 -6.37 -28.35 -19.09
N PRO A 104 -7.27 -29.36 -19.07
CA PRO A 104 -7.39 -30.37 -20.14
C PRO A 104 -7.81 -29.80 -21.52
N PHE A 105 -8.49 -28.65 -21.50
CA PHE A 105 -9.03 -27.99 -22.71
C PHE A 105 -8.18 -26.83 -23.21
N LYS A 106 -7.18 -26.44 -22.41
CA LYS A 106 -6.30 -25.31 -22.74
C LYS A 106 -5.48 -25.60 -23.98
N PRO A 107 -5.47 -24.74 -25.02
CA PRO A 107 -4.61 -24.90 -26.18
C PRO A 107 -3.14 -25.02 -25.74
N LYS A 108 -2.50 -26.12 -26.08
CA LYS A 108 -1.12 -26.41 -25.70
C LYS A 108 -0.19 -26.29 -26.91
N ARG A 109 1.07 -25.96 -26.63
CA ARG A 109 2.14 -26.20 -27.60
C ARG A 109 2.34 -27.71 -27.75
N ARG A 110 2.89 -28.16 -28.89
CA ARG A 110 3.15 -29.58 -29.17
C ARG A 110 3.90 -30.26 -28.01
N THR A 111 3.17 -31.02 -27.18
CA THR A 111 3.73 -31.74 -26.02
C THR A 111 4.25 -33.11 -26.43
N LYS A 112 5.10 -33.75 -25.59
CA LYS A 112 5.51 -35.13 -25.78
C LYS A 112 4.31 -36.08 -25.89
N ALA A 113 3.33 -35.90 -25.01
CA ALA A 113 2.09 -36.68 -25.03
C ALA A 113 1.30 -36.48 -26.34
N GLN A 114 1.25 -35.28 -26.88
CA GLN A 114 0.59 -35.01 -28.15
C GLN A 114 1.32 -35.72 -29.31
N VAL A 115 2.65 -35.66 -29.32
CA VAL A 115 3.45 -36.40 -30.32
C VAL A 115 3.18 -37.92 -30.21
N ALA A 116 3.09 -38.44 -29.01
CA ALA A 116 2.73 -39.83 -28.75
C ALA A 116 1.32 -40.20 -29.27
N ARG A 117 0.32 -39.32 -29.07
CA ARG A 117 -1.02 -39.50 -29.62
C ARG A 117 -1.04 -39.46 -31.15
N GLU A 118 -0.29 -38.54 -31.76
CA GLU A 118 -0.12 -38.46 -33.24
C GLU A 118 0.52 -39.74 -33.78
N ASN A 119 1.38 -40.40 -33.03
CA ASN A 119 1.93 -41.70 -33.37
C ASN A 119 1.02 -42.90 -33.05
N GLY A 120 -0.24 -42.66 -32.59
CA GLY A 120 -1.24 -43.70 -32.36
C GLY A 120 -1.05 -44.48 -31.05
N LEU A 121 -0.34 -43.96 -30.06
CA LEU A 121 -0.06 -44.63 -28.80
C LEU A 121 -1.14 -44.48 -27.70
N GLU A 122 -2.22 -43.75 -27.96
CA GLU A 122 -3.33 -43.56 -27.03
C GLU A 122 -3.95 -44.89 -26.53
N PRO A 123 -4.25 -45.89 -27.42
CA PRO A 123 -4.81 -47.18 -26.96
C PRO A 123 -3.80 -47.95 -26.07
N LEU A 124 -2.51 -47.88 -26.33
CA LEU A 124 -1.50 -48.51 -25.50
C LEU A 124 -1.45 -47.88 -24.10
N ALA A 125 -1.54 -46.53 -24.01
CA ALA A 125 -1.63 -45.83 -22.74
C ALA A 125 -2.87 -46.24 -21.94
N GLN A 126 -4.04 -46.42 -22.60
CA GLN A 126 -5.24 -46.90 -21.95
C GLN A 126 -5.11 -48.33 -21.42
N ILE A 127 -4.50 -49.26 -22.21
CA ILE A 127 -4.24 -50.65 -21.77
C ILE A 127 -3.34 -50.64 -20.50
N ILE A 128 -2.28 -49.84 -20.46
CA ILE A 128 -1.38 -49.71 -19.33
C ILE A 128 -2.14 -49.14 -18.12
N LEU A 129 -2.95 -48.08 -18.28
CA LEU A 129 -3.77 -47.51 -17.23
C LEU A 129 -4.81 -48.45 -16.64
N LEU A 130 -5.38 -49.33 -17.42
CA LEU A 130 -6.32 -50.36 -16.95
C LEU A 130 -5.62 -51.41 -16.04
N GLN A 131 -4.28 -51.55 -16.15
CA GLN A 131 -3.43 -52.40 -15.30
C GLN A 131 -3.87 -53.86 -15.25
N ARG A 132 -4.50 -54.37 -16.28
CA ARG A 132 -4.94 -55.76 -16.41
C ARG A 132 -3.98 -56.62 -17.22
N GLU A 133 -3.15 -55.99 -18.04
CA GLU A 133 -2.17 -56.66 -18.90
C GLU A 133 -0.95 -57.11 -18.11
N ARG A 134 -0.48 -58.33 -18.32
CA ARG A 134 0.68 -58.92 -17.61
C ARG A 134 1.98 -58.69 -18.36
N GLN A 135 1.93 -58.50 -19.69
CA GLN A 135 3.10 -58.35 -20.55
C GLN A 135 2.98 -57.16 -21.46
N PRO A 136 2.97 -55.93 -20.95
CA PRO A 136 2.75 -54.72 -21.70
C PRO A 136 3.83 -54.53 -22.80
N GLU A 137 5.04 -55.09 -22.66
CA GLU A 137 6.09 -55.08 -23.66
C GLU A 137 5.70 -55.83 -24.93
N GLN A 138 4.98 -56.96 -24.77
CA GLN A 138 4.48 -57.72 -25.96
C GLN A 138 3.39 -56.94 -26.68
N VAL A 139 2.51 -56.30 -25.96
CA VAL A 139 1.48 -55.43 -26.55
C VAL A 139 2.10 -54.22 -27.25
N ALA A 140 3.16 -53.63 -26.70
CA ALA A 140 3.87 -52.51 -27.30
C ALA A 140 4.44 -52.80 -28.68
N ASN A 141 4.83 -54.07 -28.97
CA ASN A 141 5.32 -54.47 -30.28
C ASN A 141 4.30 -54.24 -31.42
N TYR A 142 2.98 -54.29 -31.11
CA TYR A 142 1.93 -54.00 -32.12
C TYR A 142 1.86 -52.54 -32.52
N TYR A 143 2.52 -51.64 -31.73
CA TYR A 143 2.55 -50.19 -31.97
C TYR A 143 3.82 -49.67 -32.62
N ILE A 144 4.73 -50.61 -33.00
CA ILE A 144 5.94 -50.29 -33.76
C ILE A 144 5.55 -49.96 -35.19
N LYS A 145 5.29 -48.66 -35.47
CA LYS A 145 4.86 -48.13 -36.76
C LYS A 145 5.40 -46.69 -36.98
N GLY A 146 5.68 -46.35 -38.22
CA GLY A 146 6.05 -44.98 -38.58
C GLY A 146 7.35 -44.50 -37.86
N ASN A 147 7.19 -43.55 -36.97
CA ASN A 147 8.26 -42.96 -36.20
C ASN A 147 8.72 -43.79 -34.98
N ILE A 148 7.90 -44.77 -34.57
CA ILE A 148 8.17 -45.66 -33.41
C ILE A 148 8.92 -46.89 -33.91
N LYS A 149 10.14 -47.10 -33.50
CA LYS A 149 11.04 -48.17 -33.97
C LYS A 149 11.19 -49.33 -32.99
N THR A 150 10.95 -49.09 -31.71
CA THR A 150 11.12 -50.10 -30.66
C THR A 150 9.91 -50.13 -29.71
N ALA A 151 9.71 -51.28 -29.04
CA ALA A 151 8.67 -51.40 -27.98
C ALA A 151 8.90 -50.44 -26.81
N GLU A 152 10.17 -50.15 -26.51
CA GLU A 152 10.55 -49.20 -25.46
C GLU A 152 10.13 -47.79 -25.83
N GLU A 153 10.31 -47.36 -27.08
CA GLU A 153 9.82 -46.06 -27.56
C GLU A 153 8.28 -45.99 -27.48
N ALA A 154 7.57 -47.07 -27.82
CA ALA A 154 6.12 -47.15 -27.70
C ALA A 154 5.67 -47.01 -26.25
N LEU A 155 6.30 -47.74 -25.32
CA LEU A 155 6.01 -47.65 -23.87
C LEU A 155 6.33 -46.25 -23.33
N SER A 156 7.45 -45.67 -23.68
CA SER A 156 7.85 -44.32 -23.28
C SER A 156 6.83 -43.28 -23.76
N GLY A 157 6.33 -43.35 -24.98
CA GLY A 157 5.30 -42.48 -25.51
C GLY A 157 3.95 -42.68 -24.80
N ALA A 158 3.57 -43.95 -24.50
CA ALA A 158 2.39 -44.24 -23.70
C ALA A 158 2.49 -43.67 -22.28
N MET A 159 3.65 -43.75 -21.66
CA MET A 159 3.91 -43.15 -20.34
C MET A 159 3.85 -41.62 -20.37
N ASP A 160 4.31 -40.96 -21.44
CA ASP A 160 4.14 -39.50 -21.60
C ASP A 160 2.65 -39.11 -21.65
N ILE A 161 1.80 -39.92 -22.30
CA ILE A 161 0.33 -39.69 -22.32
C ILE A 161 -0.23 -39.88 -20.90
N ILE A 162 0.15 -40.95 -20.20
CA ILE A 162 -0.31 -41.23 -18.83
C ILE A 162 0.12 -40.10 -17.88
N ALA A 163 1.37 -39.65 -17.97
CA ALA A 163 1.87 -38.55 -17.17
C ALA A 163 1.09 -37.23 -17.38
N GLU A 164 0.71 -36.95 -18.64
CA GLU A 164 -0.14 -35.78 -18.95
C GLU A 164 -1.52 -35.93 -18.32
N VAL A 165 -2.19 -37.07 -18.47
CA VAL A 165 -3.51 -37.36 -17.85
C VAL A 165 -3.46 -37.17 -16.32
N ILE A 166 -2.41 -37.70 -15.67
CA ILE A 166 -2.21 -37.55 -14.22
C ILE A 166 -2.03 -36.06 -13.85
N SER A 167 -1.28 -35.32 -14.67
CA SER A 167 -0.98 -33.91 -14.39
C SER A 167 -2.18 -32.98 -14.53
N GLU A 168 -3.21 -33.41 -15.27
CA GLU A 168 -4.45 -32.67 -15.50
C GLU A 168 -5.57 -33.07 -14.52
N ASP A 169 -5.33 -34.07 -13.68
CA ASP A 169 -6.29 -34.49 -12.68
C ASP A 169 -6.44 -33.46 -11.56
N GLU A 170 -7.60 -32.80 -11.50
CA GLU A 170 -7.92 -31.78 -10.50
C GLU A 170 -7.72 -32.27 -9.06
N ILE A 171 -8.13 -33.52 -8.76
CA ILE A 171 -8.02 -34.09 -7.39
C ILE A 171 -6.56 -34.25 -7.02
N ILE A 172 -5.72 -34.68 -7.94
CA ILE A 172 -4.28 -34.79 -7.72
C ILE A 172 -3.65 -33.43 -7.52
N ARG A 173 -3.97 -32.46 -8.38
CA ARG A 173 -3.46 -31.08 -8.23
C ARG A 173 -3.86 -30.49 -6.90
N GLN A 174 -5.10 -30.66 -6.46
CA GLN A 174 -5.58 -30.21 -5.16
C GLN A 174 -4.86 -30.91 -3.99
N LYS A 175 -4.60 -32.22 -4.09
CA LYS A 175 -3.84 -32.93 -3.07
C LYS A 175 -2.40 -32.41 -2.96
N VAL A 176 -1.72 -32.20 -4.10
CA VAL A 176 -0.36 -31.66 -4.13
C VAL A 176 -0.33 -30.23 -3.57
N ARG A 177 -1.27 -29.34 -3.95
CA ARG A 177 -1.40 -28.02 -3.33
C ARG A 177 -1.57 -28.06 -1.83
N ASN A 178 -2.35 -29.00 -1.33
CA ASN A 178 -2.55 -29.17 0.12
C ASN A 178 -1.26 -29.58 0.85
N VAL A 179 -0.39 -30.35 0.21
CA VAL A 179 0.96 -30.66 0.74
C VAL A 179 1.80 -29.39 0.75
N PHE A 180 1.88 -28.67 -0.37
CA PHE A 180 2.61 -27.38 -0.47
C PHE A 180 2.12 -26.37 0.56
N LYS A 181 0.82 -26.18 0.70
CA LYS A 181 0.23 -25.25 1.68
C LYS A 181 0.64 -25.55 3.12
N ARG A 182 0.84 -26.82 3.49
CA ARG A 182 1.23 -27.21 4.84
C ARG A 182 2.73 -27.19 5.05
N GLU A 183 3.52 -27.64 4.06
CA GLU A 183 4.90 -28.08 4.27
C GLU A 183 5.91 -27.43 3.34
N ALA A 184 5.49 -26.57 2.41
CA ALA A 184 6.43 -25.93 1.48
C ALA A 184 7.52 -25.18 2.24
N MET A 185 8.76 -25.42 1.83
CA MET A 185 9.96 -24.73 2.30
C MET A 185 10.44 -23.78 1.21
N ILE A 186 10.74 -22.54 1.57
CA ILE A 186 11.50 -21.65 0.72
C ILE A 186 12.97 -21.82 1.01
N THR A 187 13.77 -22.06 -0.03
CA THR A 187 15.22 -22.21 0.05
C THR A 187 15.87 -21.17 -0.85
N SER A 188 16.86 -20.47 -0.31
CA SER A 188 17.69 -19.53 -1.06
C SER A 188 19.16 -19.93 -0.95
N LYS A 189 19.86 -19.92 -2.08
CA LYS A 189 21.31 -20.21 -2.16
C LYS A 189 21.99 -19.18 -3.02
N VAL A 190 23.21 -18.80 -2.65
CA VAL A 190 24.02 -17.88 -3.44
C VAL A 190 24.44 -18.50 -4.78
N VAL A 191 24.47 -17.70 -5.83
CA VAL A 191 25.10 -18.07 -7.11
C VAL A 191 26.61 -18.03 -6.91
N LYS A 192 27.24 -19.20 -6.81
CA LYS A 192 28.66 -19.37 -6.42
C LYS A 192 29.63 -18.47 -7.17
N SER A 193 29.39 -18.23 -8.47
CA SER A 193 30.25 -17.37 -9.31
C SER A 193 30.17 -15.88 -8.95
N LYS A 194 29.20 -15.45 -8.14
CA LYS A 194 28.97 -14.06 -7.77
C LYS A 194 29.08 -13.82 -6.27
N GLN A 195 29.45 -14.84 -5.51
CA GLN A 195 29.44 -14.79 -4.04
C GLN A 195 30.32 -13.66 -3.48
N ASP A 196 31.44 -13.37 -4.12
CA ASP A 196 32.43 -12.39 -3.65
C ASP A 196 32.18 -10.97 -4.18
N GLU A 197 31.13 -10.74 -4.97
CA GLU A 197 30.76 -9.42 -5.44
C GLU A 197 30.21 -8.56 -4.28
N GLU A 198 30.63 -7.30 -4.18
CA GLU A 198 30.23 -6.37 -3.13
C GLU A 198 28.69 -6.23 -3.04
N GLU A 199 28.04 -6.15 -4.19
CA GLU A 199 26.56 -6.08 -4.27
C GLU A 199 25.88 -7.36 -3.77
N ALA A 200 26.49 -8.54 -3.95
CA ALA A 200 25.97 -9.80 -3.45
C ALA A 200 26.00 -9.86 -1.91
N GLN A 201 27.00 -9.22 -1.28
CA GLN A 201 27.14 -9.21 0.19
C GLN A 201 25.93 -8.58 0.89
N LYS A 202 25.17 -7.72 0.23
CA LYS A 202 23.90 -7.19 0.74
C LYS A 202 22.84 -8.27 1.00
N PHE A 203 23.02 -9.45 0.39
CA PHE A 203 22.14 -10.61 0.52
C PHE A 203 22.79 -11.76 1.31
N SER A 204 23.90 -11.52 2.01
CA SER A 204 24.67 -12.55 2.72
C SER A 204 23.85 -13.38 3.70
N ASP A 205 22.86 -12.78 4.36
CA ASP A 205 21.93 -13.46 5.28
C ASP A 205 21.08 -14.54 4.57
N TYR A 206 21.02 -14.53 3.22
CA TYR A 206 20.22 -15.44 2.39
C TYR A 206 21.08 -16.34 1.49
N PHE A 207 22.39 -16.41 1.70
CA PHE A 207 23.30 -17.24 0.90
C PHE A 207 23.09 -18.74 1.10
N ASP A 208 22.66 -19.14 2.28
CA ASP A 208 22.21 -20.51 2.59
C ASP A 208 21.07 -20.42 3.59
N PHE A 209 19.86 -20.19 3.09
CA PHE A 209 18.70 -19.92 3.91
C PHE A 209 17.57 -20.87 3.56
N THR A 210 16.91 -21.43 4.58
CA THR A 210 15.74 -22.30 4.42
C THR A 210 14.77 -22.10 5.57
N GLU A 211 13.50 -21.86 5.27
CA GLU A 211 12.43 -21.84 6.28
C GLU A 211 11.07 -22.26 5.68
N PRO A 212 10.07 -22.63 6.53
CA PRO A 212 8.72 -22.88 6.06
C PRO A 212 8.11 -21.65 5.39
N LEU A 213 7.64 -21.80 4.13
CA LEU A 213 7.08 -20.68 3.35
C LEU A 213 5.98 -19.92 4.11
N LYS A 214 5.11 -20.63 4.82
CA LYS A 214 4.02 -20.05 5.64
C LYS A 214 4.48 -19.20 6.83
N ARG A 215 5.77 -19.26 7.20
CA ARG A 215 6.39 -18.48 8.29
C ARG A 215 7.33 -17.39 7.76
N CYS A 216 7.58 -17.37 6.45
CA CYS A 216 8.45 -16.39 5.83
C CYS A 216 7.76 -15.02 5.84
N CYS A 217 8.29 -14.10 6.63
CA CYS A 217 7.76 -12.73 6.71
C CYS A 217 7.92 -12.00 5.37
N SER A 218 7.01 -11.06 5.08
CA SER A 218 6.96 -10.31 3.82
C SER A 218 8.29 -9.63 3.46
N HIS A 219 8.92 -8.92 4.41
CA HIS A 219 10.20 -8.24 4.17
C HIS A 219 11.32 -9.20 3.79
N ARG A 220 11.36 -10.40 4.39
CA ARG A 220 12.36 -11.43 4.12
C ARG A 220 12.14 -12.03 2.73
N LEU A 221 10.87 -12.35 2.42
CA LEU A 221 10.51 -12.84 1.08
C LEU A 221 10.87 -11.81 -0.01
N LEU A 222 10.57 -10.53 0.22
CA LEU A 222 10.90 -9.46 -0.72
C LEU A 222 12.41 -9.28 -0.90
N ALA A 223 13.20 -9.37 0.19
CA ALA A 223 14.66 -9.35 0.11
C ALA A 223 15.22 -10.51 -0.71
N ILE A 224 14.74 -11.74 -0.47
CA ILE A 224 15.13 -12.95 -1.21
C ILE A 224 14.77 -12.79 -2.70
N ARG A 225 13.56 -12.33 -3.02
CA ARG A 225 13.12 -12.11 -4.41
C ARG A 225 13.90 -10.98 -5.11
N ARG A 226 14.30 -9.94 -4.38
CA ARG A 226 15.21 -8.90 -4.90
C ARG A 226 16.56 -9.49 -5.28
N GLY A 227 17.15 -10.32 -4.39
CA GLY A 227 18.42 -11.00 -4.65
C GLY A 227 18.35 -11.98 -5.83
N GLU A 228 17.22 -12.70 -5.98
CA GLU A 228 16.95 -13.56 -7.13
C GLU A 228 16.84 -12.77 -8.43
N LYS A 229 16.06 -11.69 -8.45
CA LYS A 229 15.90 -10.79 -9.61
C LYS A 229 17.22 -10.14 -10.03
N ALA A 230 18.07 -9.80 -9.06
CA ALA A 230 19.42 -9.28 -9.31
C ALA A 230 20.41 -10.37 -9.76
N GLY A 231 20.03 -11.65 -9.71
CA GLY A 231 20.81 -12.78 -10.15
C GLY A 231 21.93 -13.18 -9.18
N TYR A 232 21.82 -12.79 -7.90
CA TYR A 232 22.76 -13.19 -6.83
C TYR A 232 22.30 -14.42 -6.07
N LEU A 233 20.98 -14.63 -6.00
CA LEU A 233 20.37 -15.76 -5.31
C LEU A 233 19.66 -16.70 -6.29
N LYS A 234 19.67 -17.99 -5.96
CA LYS A 234 18.82 -19.01 -6.58
C LYS A 234 17.78 -19.44 -5.55
N VAL A 235 16.50 -19.26 -5.88
CA VAL A 235 15.38 -19.51 -4.96
C VAL A 235 14.56 -20.70 -5.46
N SER A 236 14.12 -21.56 -4.55
CA SER A 236 13.17 -22.65 -4.81
C SER A 236 12.14 -22.74 -3.71
N ILE A 237 10.94 -23.20 -4.08
CA ILE A 237 9.87 -23.52 -3.14
C ILE A 237 9.56 -25.01 -3.31
N ASP A 238 9.86 -25.80 -2.31
CA ASP A 238 9.86 -27.24 -2.44
C ASP A 238 9.18 -27.95 -1.27
N VAL A 239 8.76 -29.18 -1.49
CA VAL A 239 8.27 -30.13 -0.48
C VAL A 239 8.99 -31.44 -0.65
N GLU A 240 8.92 -32.32 0.35
CA GLU A 240 9.43 -33.68 0.22
C GLU A 240 8.69 -34.43 -0.90
N GLU A 241 9.42 -34.77 -1.97
CA GLU A 241 8.90 -35.39 -3.20
C GLU A 241 8.02 -36.61 -2.90
N LYS A 242 8.46 -37.45 -1.96
CA LYS A 242 7.78 -38.71 -1.59
C LYS A 242 6.34 -38.44 -1.15
N GLN A 243 6.08 -37.42 -0.39
CA GLN A 243 4.73 -37.09 0.07
C GLN A 243 3.75 -36.83 -1.06
N CYS A 244 4.22 -36.13 -2.12
CA CYS A 244 3.40 -35.85 -3.29
C CYS A 244 3.25 -37.09 -4.18
N THR A 245 4.33 -37.81 -4.46
CA THR A 245 4.29 -38.97 -5.32
C THR A 245 3.46 -40.11 -4.68
N ASP A 246 3.54 -40.31 -3.38
CA ASP A 246 2.69 -41.32 -2.66
C ASP A 246 1.20 -40.98 -2.80
N GLN A 247 0.80 -39.71 -2.78
CA GLN A 247 -0.61 -39.33 -2.99
C GLN A 247 -1.09 -39.61 -4.42
N ILE A 248 -0.21 -39.41 -5.42
CA ILE A 248 -0.51 -39.70 -6.81
C ILE A 248 -0.61 -41.22 -7.01
N GLN A 249 0.39 -41.99 -6.52
CA GLN A 249 0.44 -43.46 -6.65
C GLN A 249 -0.74 -44.12 -5.97
N LYS A 250 -1.15 -43.68 -4.77
CA LYS A 250 -2.34 -44.17 -4.09
C LYS A 250 -3.63 -44.10 -4.91
N LYS A 251 -3.75 -43.12 -5.81
CA LYS A 251 -4.91 -42.97 -6.67
C LYS A 251 -4.82 -43.83 -7.93
N TYR A 252 -3.63 -43.94 -8.51
CA TYR A 252 -3.46 -44.50 -9.85
C TYR A 252 -2.95 -45.94 -9.87
N ILE A 253 -2.33 -46.45 -8.81
CA ILE A 253 -1.78 -47.82 -8.78
C ILE A 253 -2.75 -48.75 -8.07
N HIS A 254 -3.17 -49.80 -8.79
CA HIS A 254 -4.08 -50.80 -8.27
C HIS A 254 -3.46 -52.20 -8.41
N GLY A 255 -2.96 -52.77 -7.31
CA GLY A 255 -2.32 -54.10 -7.27
C GLY A 255 -0.83 -54.12 -7.62
N TYR A 256 -0.36 -55.19 -8.19
CA TYR A 256 1.06 -55.44 -8.47
C TYR A 256 1.26 -56.02 -9.86
N GLY A 257 2.29 -55.61 -10.57
CA GLY A 257 2.66 -56.13 -11.89
C GLY A 257 3.44 -55.10 -12.72
N LYS A 258 3.74 -55.44 -13.99
CA LYS A 258 4.53 -54.61 -14.88
C LYS A 258 3.79 -53.32 -15.27
N CYS A 259 2.49 -53.39 -15.56
CA CYS A 259 1.71 -52.18 -15.82
C CYS A 259 1.67 -51.22 -14.62
N GLN A 260 1.55 -51.76 -13.40
CA GLN A 260 1.59 -51.01 -12.16
C GLN A 260 2.94 -50.31 -11.96
N GLN A 261 4.05 -50.96 -12.33
CA GLN A 261 5.37 -50.37 -12.30
C GLN A 261 5.48 -49.21 -13.31
N LEU A 262 5.05 -49.42 -14.55
CA LEU A 262 5.03 -48.35 -15.57
C LEU A 262 4.16 -47.15 -15.16
N VAL A 263 2.97 -47.40 -14.59
CA VAL A 263 2.11 -46.34 -14.06
C VAL A 263 2.79 -45.61 -12.90
N GLY A 264 3.52 -46.35 -12.03
CA GLY A 264 4.30 -45.77 -10.94
C GLY A 264 5.40 -44.82 -11.44
N GLU A 265 6.12 -45.21 -12.48
CA GLU A 265 7.13 -44.36 -13.14
C GLU A 265 6.49 -43.14 -13.79
N ALA A 266 5.33 -43.30 -14.48
CA ALA A 266 4.57 -42.19 -15.03
C ALA A 266 4.04 -41.23 -13.96
N CYS A 267 3.66 -41.70 -12.77
CA CYS A 267 3.29 -40.86 -11.63
C CYS A 267 4.44 -39.97 -11.16
N ILE A 268 5.66 -40.53 -11.09
CA ILE A 268 6.86 -39.77 -10.70
C ILE A 268 7.21 -38.75 -11.75
N ASP A 269 7.17 -39.12 -13.05
CA ASP A 269 7.41 -38.19 -14.15
C ASP A 269 6.37 -37.08 -14.21
N ALA A 270 5.07 -37.40 -14.06
CA ALA A 270 4.00 -36.43 -13.99
C ALA A 270 4.24 -35.39 -12.89
N TYR A 271 4.67 -35.85 -11.70
CA TYR A 271 4.97 -34.96 -10.61
C TYR A 271 6.20 -34.06 -10.93
N LYS A 272 7.33 -34.67 -11.28
CA LYS A 272 8.61 -33.95 -11.46
C LYS A 272 8.57 -32.95 -12.62
N ARG A 273 8.03 -33.38 -13.74
CA ARG A 273 8.09 -32.63 -15.00
C ARG A 273 6.90 -31.70 -15.22
N LEU A 274 5.71 -32.04 -14.74
CA LEU A 274 4.49 -31.32 -15.09
C LEU A 274 3.83 -30.65 -13.86
N ILE A 275 3.62 -31.35 -12.77
CA ILE A 275 2.88 -30.82 -11.62
C ILE A 275 3.77 -29.90 -10.77
N LYS A 276 4.93 -30.37 -10.33
CA LYS A 276 5.84 -29.63 -9.44
C LYS A 276 6.19 -28.23 -9.96
N PRO A 277 6.67 -28.04 -11.22
CA PRO A 277 7.02 -26.71 -11.71
C PRO A 277 5.83 -25.75 -11.76
N SER A 278 4.64 -26.29 -12.08
CA SER A 278 3.40 -25.52 -12.10
C SER A 278 2.99 -25.06 -10.70
N VAL A 279 2.99 -25.97 -9.73
CA VAL A 279 2.59 -25.67 -8.34
C VAL A 279 3.64 -24.79 -7.66
N GLU A 280 4.93 -25.03 -7.88
CA GLU A 280 6.01 -24.17 -7.41
C GLU A 280 5.82 -22.71 -7.87
N THR A 281 5.54 -22.52 -9.18
CA THR A 281 5.26 -21.19 -9.74
C THR A 281 4.00 -20.56 -9.10
N GLU A 282 2.95 -21.35 -8.88
CA GLU A 282 1.72 -20.90 -8.23
C GLU A 282 2.01 -20.39 -6.81
N PHE A 283 2.77 -21.16 -6.01
CA PHE A 283 3.14 -20.78 -4.64
C PHE A 283 4.15 -19.61 -4.61
N ALA A 284 5.05 -19.53 -5.58
CA ALA A 284 5.95 -18.41 -5.74
C ALA A 284 5.19 -17.10 -5.99
N ASN A 285 4.20 -17.13 -6.88
CA ASN A 285 3.39 -15.96 -7.22
C ASN A 285 2.44 -15.58 -6.07
N SER A 286 1.73 -16.55 -5.48
CA SER A 286 0.79 -16.29 -4.39
C SER A 286 1.48 -15.76 -3.13
N SER A 287 2.65 -16.31 -2.76
CA SER A 287 3.43 -15.81 -1.63
C SER A 287 3.98 -14.40 -1.89
N LYS A 288 4.41 -14.11 -3.13
CA LYS A 288 4.85 -12.77 -3.52
C LYS A 288 3.70 -11.77 -3.47
N GLU A 289 2.52 -12.13 -3.98
CA GLU A 289 1.33 -11.27 -3.92
C GLU A 289 0.91 -10.97 -2.48
N ALA A 290 0.95 -11.97 -1.59
CA ALA A 290 0.67 -11.76 -0.18
C ALA A 290 1.69 -10.82 0.49
N ALA A 291 2.98 -11.00 0.19
CA ALA A 291 4.04 -10.13 0.70
C ALA A 291 3.93 -8.70 0.16
N ASP A 292 3.55 -8.54 -1.11
CA ASP A 292 3.30 -7.22 -1.70
C ASP A 292 2.17 -6.48 -0.98
N LYS A 293 1.04 -7.15 -0.75
CA LYS A 293 -0.11 -6.55 -0.05
C LYS A 293 0.23 -6.10 1.36
N GLU A 294 0.96 -6.95 2.09
CA GLU A 294 1.40 -6.63 3.45
C GLU A 294 2.36 -5.43 3.47
N ALA A 295 3.34 -5.40 2.58
CA ALA A 295 4.28 -4.28 2.46
C ALA A 295 3.58 -2.99 2.02
N ILE A 296 2.67 -3.06 1.04
CA ILE A 296 1.88 -1.91 0.56
C ILE A 296 1.01 -1.34 1.69
N HIS A 297 0.44 -2.20 2.53
CA HIS A 297 -0.33 -1.74 3.70
C HIS A 297 0.54 -0.88 4.64
N VAL A 298 1.75 -1.32 4.97
CA VAL A 298 2.70 -0.53 5.77
C VAL A 298 3.03 0.79 5.07
N PHE A 299 3.28 0.77 3.77
CA PHE A 299 3.60 1.98 3.01
C PHE A 299 2.44 2.98 2.98
N THR A 300 1.20 2.51 2.91
CA THR A 300 0.02 3.39 2.98
C THR A 300 -0.14 4.02 4.36
N GLU A 301 0.15 3.29 5.44
CA GLU A 301 0.11 3.85 6.78
C GLU A 301 1.24 4.86 7.03
N ASN A 302 2.46 4.58 6.55
CA ASN A 302 3.55 5.55 6.60
C ASN A 302 3.21 6.82 5.81
N LEU A 303 2.65 6.69 4.61
CA LEU A 303 2.20 7.84 3.81
C LEU A 303 1.09 8.63 4.53
N ARG A 304 0.11 7.95 5.12
CA ARG A 304 -0.97 8.59 5.88
C ARG A 304 -0.42 9.44 7.01
N GLN A 305 0.55 8.91 7.76
CA GLN A 305 1.18 9.63 8.86
C GLN A 305 1.95 10.86 8.38
N LEU A 306 2.67 10.76 7.25
CA LEU A 306 3.36 11.90 6.63
C LEU A 306 2.38 13.00 6.19
N LEU A 307 1.29 12.62 5.53
CA LEU A 307 0.29 13.56 5.02
C LEU A 307 -0.50 14.23 6.15
N LEU A 308 -0.79 13.48 7.21
CA LEU A 308 -1.52 13.97 8.39
C LEU A 308 -0.61 14.50 9.50
N ALA A 309 0.68 14.71 9.23
CA ALA A 309 1.60 15.34 10.18
C ALA A 309 1.13 16.76 10.52
N SER A 310 1.45 17.20 11.73
CA SER A 310 1.01 18.48 12.31
C SER A 310 1.48 19.68 11.49
N PRO A 311 0.59 20.53 10.99
CA PRO A 311 0.98 21.73 10.27
C PRO A 311 1.37 22.86 11.25
N LEU A 312 2.37 23.65 10.88
CA LEU A 312 2.69 24.89 11.57
C LEU A 312 1.59 25.97 11.34
N GLY A 313 0.92 25.89 10.20
CA GLY A 313 -0.05 26.88 9.75
C GLY A 313 0.58 28.09 9.03
N GLN A 314 -0.20 29.17 8.92
CA GLN A 314 0.18 30.37 8.17
C GLN A 314 1.14 31.23 9.02
N LYS A 315 2.43 30.94 8.95
CA LYS A 315 3.52 31.68 9.61
C LYS A 315 4.64 31.98 8.62
N ARG A 316 5.45 32.97 8.92
CA ARG A 316 6.67 33.29 8.16
C ARG A 316 7.77 32.31 8.52
N VAL A 317 8.24 31.56 7.52
CA VAL A 317 9.18 30.45 7.70
C VAL A 317 10.48 30.74 6.96
N MET A 318 11.59 30.55 7.65
CA MET A 318 12.89 30.38 7.00
C MET A 318 13.13 28.90 6.79
N ALA A 319 13.34 28.46 5.55
CA ALA A 319 13.68 27.08 5.26
C ALA A 319 15.11 26.92 4.82
N VAL A 320 15.76 25.89 5.31
CA VAL A 320 17.17 25.58 5.08
C VAL A 320 17.29 24.17 4.54
N ASP A 321 17.83 24.06 3.33
CA ASP A 321 18.26 22.80 2.73
C ASP A 321 19.76 22.63 2.99
N PRO A 322 20.17 21.74 3.92
CA PRO A 322 21.55 21.62 4.36
C PRO A 322 22.49 21.10 3.27
N GLY A 323 23.73 21.59 3.26
CA GLY A 323 24.73 21.12 2.31
C GLY A 323 26.16 21.47 2.70
N ILE A 324 27.03 20.44 2.86
CA ILE A 324 28.42 20.61 3.29
C ILE A 324 29.26 21.34 2.24
N ARG A 325 29.31 20.82 1.03
CA ARG A 325 30.18 21.34 -0.06
C ARG A 325 29.59 22.52 -0.81
N THR A 326 28.27 22.54 -0.97
CA THR A 326 27.55 23.53 -1.78
C THR A 326 26.97 24.67 -0.95
N GLY A 327 27.11 24.64 0.37
CA GLY A 327 26.46 25.53 1.33
C GLY A 327 24.96 25.20 1.51
N CYS A 328 24.40 25.69 2.60
CA CYS A 328 22.98 25.60 2.90
C CYS A 328 22.19 26.56 2.01
N LYS A 329 21.16 26.07 1.32
CA LYS A 329 20.24 26.91 0.56
C LYS A 329 19.18 27.40 1.52
N VAL A 330 19.09 28.70 1.65
CA VAL A 330 18.23 29.38 2.60
C VAL A 330 17.16 30.14 1.83
N VAL A 331 15.90 29.95 2.22
CA VAL A 331 14.77 30.73 1.67
C VAL A 331 13.93 31.30 2.81
N CYS A 332 13.42 32.50 2.63
CA CYS A 332 12.45 33.12 3.52
C CYS A 332 11.08 33.14 2.81
N LEU A 333 10.06 32.65 3.49
CA LEU A 333 8.69 32.53 2.98
C LEU A 333 7.73 33.41 3.80
N ASP A 334 6.72 33.98 3.14
CA ASP A 334 5.62 34.66 3.82
C ASP A 334 4.59 33.66 4.38
N GLU A 335 3.52 34.16 5.00
CA GLU A 335 2.44 33.35 5.61
C GLU A 335 1.65 32.52 4.59
N GLN A 336 1.75 32.82 3.31
CA GLN A 336 1.15 32.08 2.19
C GLN A 336 2.12 31.13 1.51
N GLY A 337 3.37 31.07 1.96
CA GLY A 337 4.44 30.25 1.39
C GLY A 337 5.04 30.83 0.10
N ASN A 338 4.87 32.14 -0.17
CA ASN A 338 5.53 32.82 -1.28
C ASN A 338 6.98 33.17 -0.90
N LEU A 339 7.86 33.10 -1.89
CA LEU A 339 9.27 33.41 -1.69
C LEU A 339 9.50 34.92 -1.50
N LEU A 340 10.09 35.32 -0.38
CA LEU A 340 10.52 36.68 -0.07
C LEU A 340 12.01 36.89 -0.39
N HIS A 341 12.85 35.90 -0.06
CA HIS A 341 14.29 35.95 -0.25
C HIS A 341 14.91 34.58 -0.39
N HIS A 342 16.03 34.49 -1.09
CA HIS A 342 16.87 33.29 -1.10
C HIS A 342 18.36 33.65 -1.09
N SER A 343 19.16 32.80 -0.43
CA SER A 343 20.62 32.97 -0.33
C SER A 343 21.29 31.60 -0.10
N VAL A 344 22.61 31.60 -0.11
CA VAL A 344 23.42 30.43 0.24
C VAL A 344 24.33 30.81 1.42
N ILE A 345 24.21 30.07 2.52
CA ILE A 345 25.03 30.28 3.73
C ILE A 345 25.90 29.04 3.96
N TYR A 346 27.19 29.24 4.17
CA TYR A 346 28.13 28.17 4.45
C TYR A 346 28.27 27.98 5.96
N THR A 347 27.78 26.87 6.48
CA THR A 347 27.82 26.53 7.92
C THR A 347 29.02 25.67 8.29
N LEU A 348 29.61 24.96 7.33
CA LEU A 348 30.68 23.98 7.51
C LEU A 348 31.75 24.09 6.42
N GLY A 349 32.97 23.66 6.72
CA GLY A 349 34.07 23.52 5.77
C GLY A 349 34.90 24.79 5.53
N ASN A 350 35.84 24.73 4.56
CA ASN A 350 36.82 25.77 4.29
C ASN A 350 36.27 27.03 3.60
N LYS A 351 34.99 27.08 3.31
CA LYS A 351 34.30 28.21 2.65
C LYS A 351 33.51 29.10 3.62
N VAL A 352 33.59 28.83 4.91
CA VAL A 352 32.99 29.69 5.94
C VAL A 352 33.79 31.00 6.00
N GLN A 353 33.26 32.07 5.41
CA GLN A 353 33.90 33.39 5.36
C GLN A 353 33.32 34.37 6.39
N HIS A 354 32.09 34.10 6.87
CA HIS A 354 31.35 34.94 7.80
C HIS A 354 30.75 34.08 8.94
N ASP A 355 30.33 34.73 10.00
CA ASP A 355 29.58 34.06 11.08
C ASP A 355 28.17 33.68 10.54
N ALA A 356 28.01 32.41 10.22
CA ALA A 356 26.73 31.86 9.69
C ALA A 356 25.55 32.19 10.62
N LEU A 357 25.75 32.20 11.94
CA LEU A 357 24.70 32.55 12.90
C LEU A 357 24.28 34.03 12.77
N ALA A 358 25.23 34.93 12.52
CA ALA A 358 24.93 36.33 12.30
C ALA A 358 24.13 36.55 11.01
N ASP A 359 24.47 35.82 9.95
CA ASP A 359 23.71 35.87 8.68
C ASP A 359 22.26 35.36 8.88
N PHE A 360 22.07 34.23 9.53
CA PHE A 360 20.74 33.71 9.87
C PHE A 360 19.96 34.69 10.77
N ARG A 361 20.57 35.29 11.77
CA ARG A 361 19.96 36.29 12.65
C ARG A 361 19.48 37.51 11.85
N THR A 362 20.29 38.00 10.91
CA THR A 362 19.96 39.12 10.04
C THR A 362 18.71 38.80 9.20
N LEU A 363 18.67 37.62 8.57
CA LEU A 363 17.52 37.19 7.78
C LEU A 363 16.24 37.04 8.62
N THR A 364 16.36 36.47 9.84
CA THR A 364 15.20 36.29 10.73
C THR A 364 14.59 37.62 11.16
N GLN A 365 15.42 38.61 11.45
CA GLN A 365 14.98 39.96 11.81
C GLN A 365 14.38 40.71 10.61
N GLN A 366 15.07 40.69 9.46
CA GLN A 366 14.67 41.41 8.24
C GLN A 366 13.32 40.94 7.69
N TYR A 367 13.06 39.61 7.72
CA TYR A 367 11.84 39.03 7.15
C TYR A 367 10.83 38.62 8.21
N HIS A 368 11.05 38.97 9.49
CA HIS A 368 10.17 38.67 10.61
C HIS A 368 9.81 37.20 10.72
N ILE A 369 10.83 36.33 10.65
CA ILE A 369 10.67 34.88 10.67
C ILE A 369 10.17 34.41 12.04
N GLU A 370 9.15 33.56 12.03
CA GLU A 370 8.51 33.02 13.23
C GLU A 370 8.93 31.56 13.53
N ALA A 371 9.44 30.84 12.52
CA ALA A 371 9.92 29.46 12.65
C ALA A 371 10.96 29.14 11.58
N VAL A 372 11.80 28.13 11.86
CA VAL A 372 12.80 27.63 10.93
C VAL A 372 12.51 26.18 10.59
N ALA A 373 12.50 25.83 9.29
CA ALA A 373 12.45 24.47 8.76
C ALA A 373 13.85 24.06 8.31
N VAL A 374 14.33 22.90 8.73
CA VAL A 374 15.61 22.33 8.29
C VAL A 374 15.36 20.98 7.65
N GLY A 375 15.81 20.77 6.42
CA GLY A 375 15.73 19.45 5.76
C GLY A 375 16.52 18.40 6.54
N ASN A 376 16.04 17.15 6.56
CA ASN A 376 16.69 16.06 7.32
C ASN A 376 17.82 15.35 6.56
N GLY A 377 18.36 15.94 5.50
CA GLY A 377 19.46 15.39 4.72
C GLY A 377 20.85 15.56 5.34
N THR A 378 21.87 15.43 4.50
CA THR A 378 23.27 15.52 4.91
C THR A 378 23.57 16.88 5.56
N ALA A 379 24.24 16.91 6.71
CA ALA A 379 24.53 18.09 7.52
C ALA A 379 23.31 18.77 8.19
N SER A 380 22.17 18.08 8.23
CA SER A 380 20.96 18.59 8.91
C SER A 380 21.24 18.92 10.37
N ARG A 381 21.93 18.04 11.06
CA ARG A 381 22.19 18.15 12.49
C ARG A 381 23.08 19.35 12.83
N GLU A 382 24.23 19.44 12.19
CA GLU A 382 25.18 20.53 12.41
C GLU A 382 24.54 21.88 12.08
N THR A 383 23.72 21.91 11.04
CA THR A 383 22.98 23.12 10.66
C THR A 383 21.90 23.45 11.70
N THR A 384 21.18 22.44 12.20
CA THR A 384 20.16 22.60 13.25
C THR A 384 20.77 23.12 14.55
N ASP A 385 21.94 22.62 14.94
CA ASP A 385 22.64 23.06 16.17
C ASP A 385 23.08 24.54 16.10
N ILE A 386 23.45 25.01 14.92
CA ILE A 386 23.73 26.45 14.70
C ILE A 386 22.44 27.27 14.80
N LEU A 387 21.37 26.81 14.13
CA LEU A 387 20.09 27.54 14.05
C LEU A 387 19.37 27.59 15.41
N ARG A 388 19.53 26.59 16.26
CA ARG A 388 18.97 26.57 17.64
C ARG A 388 19.55 27.66 18.55
N ARG A 389 20.68 28.27 18.17
CA ARG A 389 21.22 29.44 18.86
C ARG A 389 20.51 30.74 18.51
N LEU A 390 19.52 30.69 17.60
CA LEU A 390 18.60 31.81 17.35
C LEU A 390 17.62 31.90 18.51
N GLU A 391 17.70 32.98 19.30
CA GLU A 391 16.81 33.14 20.46
C GLU A 391 15.35 33.39 20.05
N GLY A 392 14.42 32.67 20.67
CA GLY A 392 12.98 32.88 20.51
C GLY A 392 12.37 32.36 19.21
N ILE A 393 13.13 31.65 18.36
CA ILE A 393 12.63 31.10 17.10
C ILE A 393 12.74 29.58 17.14
N PRO A 394 11.60 28.84 17.08
CA PRO A 394 11.61 27.39 17.09
C PRO A 394 12.18 26.83 15.77
N VAL A 395 12.95 25.75 15.88
CA VAL A 395 13.61 25.07 14.76
C VAL A 395 13.06 23.65 14.62
N TYR A 396 12.52 23.34 13.46
CA TYR A 396 11.92 22.04 13.15
C TYR A 396 12.69 21.32 12.06
N VAL A 397 12.96 20.04 12.26
CA VAL A 397 13.53 19.18 11.22
C VAL A 397 12.37 18.61 10.38
N VAL A 398 12.47 18.75 9.07
CA VAL A 398 11.42 18.40 8.11
C VAL A 398 11.97 17.36 7.12
N SER A 399 11.20 16.30 6.84
CA SER A 399 11.57 15.34 5.80
C SER A 399 11.72 16.01 4.44
N GLU A 400 12.85 15.77 3.77
CA GLU A 400 13.10 16.24 2.40
C GLU A 400 12.74 15.19 1.32
N ASP A 401 12.17 14.04 1.71
CA ASP A 401 11.80 12.98 0.78
C ASP A 401 10.94 13.49 -0.37
N GLY A 402 11.37 13.22 -1.60
CA GLY A 402 10.70 13.71 -2.81
C GLY A 402 10.83 15.22 -3.08
N ALA A 403 11.53 16.04 -2.25
CA ALA A 403 11.74 17.46 -2.53
C ALA A 403 12.55 17.69 -3.82
N SER A 404 13.53 16.83 -4.09
CA SER A 404 14.29 16.84 -5.35
C SER A 404 13.41 16.54 -6.57
N ILE A 405 12.42 15.65 -6.42
CA ILE A 405 11.46 15.30 -7.49
C ILE A 405 10.51 16.47 -7.74
N TYR A 406 9.98 17.08 -6.67
CA TYR A 406 9.19 18.30 -6.80
C TYR A 406 9.99 19.39 -7.52
N SER A 407 11.22 19.67 -7.09
CA SER A 407 12.05 20.74 -7.66
C SER A 407 12.31 20.58 -9.17
N ALA A 408 12.42 19.34 -9.64
CA ALA A 408 12.60 19.00 -11.05
C ALA A 408 11.27 18.91 -11.83
N SER A 409 10.12 18.92 -11.16
CA SER A 409 8.81 18.76 -11.78
C SER A 409 8.43 19.91 -12.69
N GLU A 410 7.50 19.65 -13.63
CA GLU A 410 6.90 20.68 -14.48
C GLU A 410 6.17 21.74 -13.65
N ASN A 411 5.53 21.32 -12.56
CA ASN A 411 4.80 22.21 -11.65
C ASN A 411 5.74 23.22 -10.99
N ALA A 412 6.86 22.76 -10.42
CA ALA A 412 7.85 23.64 -9.80
C ALA A 412 8.49 24.60 -10.82
N ARG A 413 8.71 24.13 -12.06
CA ARG A 413 9.21 24.99 -13.15
C ARG A 413 8.23 26.06 -13.58
N LYS A 414 6.93 25.76 -13.59
CA LYS A 414 5.88 26.75 -13.90
C LYS A 414 5.70 27.76 -12.77
N GLU A 415 5.79 27.30 -11.51
CA GLU A 415 5.64 28.16 -10.34
C GLU A 415 6.85 29.07 -10.13
N PHE A 416 8.06 28.56 -10.40
CA PHE A 416 9.33 29.27 -10.22
C PHE A 416 10.26 29.11 -11.42
N PRO A 417 9.93 29.73 -12.57
CA PRO A 417 10.68 29.50 -13.82
C PRO A 417 12.13 30.00 -13.77
N GLN A 418 12.42 30.98 -12.95
CA GLN A 418 13.75 31.63 -12.89
C GLN A 418 14.64 31.10 -11.76
N LEU A 419 14.11 30.23 -10.85
CA LEU A 419 14.86 29.69 -9.74
C LEU A 419 15.51 28.35 -10.12
N ASP A 420 16.66 28.06 -9.53
CA ASP A 420 17.30 26.77 -9.71
C ASP A 420 16.62 25.66 -8.90
N LEU A 421 17.01 24.41 -9.18
CA LEU A 421 16.45 23.22 -8.54
C LEU A 421 16.60 23.24 -7.03
N THR A 422 17.74 23.69 -6.52
CA THR A 422 18.05 23.64 -5.08
C THR A 422 17.22 24.65 -4.29
N VAL A 423 16.98 25.83 -4.85
CA VAL A 423 16.10 26.84 -4.24
C VAL A 423 14.65 26.36 -4.21
N ARG A 424 14.17 25.73 -5.30
CA ARG A 424 12.83 25.14 -5.34
C ARG A 424 12.68 24.02 -4.28
N GLY A 425 13.73 23.22 -4.05
CA GLY A 425 13.78 22.21 -3.00
C GLY A 425 13.63 22.83 -1.60
N ALA A 426 14.40 23.88 -1.30
CA ALA A 426 14.31 24.59 -0.04
C ALA A 426 12.92 25.22 0.19
N ILE A 427 12.27 25.79 -0.85
CA ILE A 427 10.88 26.28 -0.77
C ILE A 427 9.92 25.15 -0.37
N SER A 428 10.07 23.97 -0.98
CA SER A 428 9.22 22.81 -0.65
C SER A 428 9.40 22.37 0.81
N ILE A 429 10.63 22.37 1.34
CA ILE A 429 10.92 22.07 2.75
C ILE A 429 10.16 23.04 3.68
N GLY A 430 10.21 24.34 3.40
CA GLY A 430 9.48 25.34 4.18
C GLY A 430 7.97 25.17 4.13
N ARG A 431 7.43 24.94 2.94
CA ARG A 431 5.99 24.73 2.76
C ARG A 431 5.49 23.44 3.41
N ARG A 432 6.31 22.39 3.50
CA ARG A 432 5.98 21.17 4.23
C ARG A 432 5.85 21.41 5.73
N LEU A 433 6.65 22.32 6.30
CA LEU A 433 6.45 22.71 7.69
C LEU A 433 5.12 23.47 7.86
N MET A 434 4.76 24.33 6.91
CA MET A 434 3.52 25.08 6.96
C MET A 434 2.29 24.19 6.82
N ASP A 435 2.25 23.30 5.82
CA ASP A 435 1.22 22.28 5.62
C ASP A 435 1.76 21.08 4.82
N PRO A 436 2.10 19.96 5.47
CA PRO A 436 2.62 18.76 4.82
C PRO A 436 1.69 18.22 3.73
N LEU A 437 0.38 18.16 4.00
CA LEU A 437 -0.60 17.63 3.05
C LEU A 437 -0.66 18.47 1.79
N ALA A 438 -0.78 19.80 1.93
CA ALA A 438 -0.90 20.71 0.80
C ALA A 438 0.32 20.71 -0.12
N GLU A 439 1.51 20.44 0.42
CA GLU A 439 2.74 20.40 -0.36
C GLU A 439 3.00 19.00 -0.97
N LEU A 440 2.84 17.93 -0.19
CA LEU A 440 3.16 16.57 -0.63
C LEU A 440 2.24 16.07 -1.76
N VAL A 441 1.00 16.53 -1.84
CA VAL A 441 0.08 16.18 -2.95
C VAL A 441 0.51 16.72 -4.32
N LYS A 442 1.50 17.62 -4.38
CA LYS A 442 2.05 18.16 -5.64
C LYS A 442 2.95 17.19 -6.39
N ILE A 443 3.40 16.12 -5.73
CA ILE A 443 4.25 15.08 -6.31
C ILE A 443 3.50 13.74 -6.35
N ASP A 444 3.95 12.85 -7.24
CA ASP A 444 3.41 11.49 -7.27
C ASP A 444 3.72 10.79 -5.93
N ALA A 445 2.72 10.23 -5.28
CA ALA A 445 2.85 9.55 -4.00
C ALA A 445 3.91 8.43 -4.01
N LYS A 446 4.15 7.78 -5.15
CA LYS A 446 5.25 6.81 -5.34
C LYS A 446 6.65 7.42 -5.22
N SER A 447 6.76 8.73 -5.33
CA SER A 447 8.02 9.45 -5.22
C SER A 447 8.35 9.85 -3.78
N ILE A 448 7.42 9.65 -2.86
CA ILE A 448 7.63 9.84 -1.42
C ILE A 448 8.25 8.55 -0.87
N GLY A 449 9.32 8.66 -0.10
CA GLY A 449 9.97 7.52 0.55
C GLY A 449 9.11 7.00 1.71
N VAL A 450 8.41 5.88 1.48
CA VAL A 450 7.48 5.30 2.47
C VAL A 450 7.91 3.92 2.96
N GLY A 451 9.02 3.37 2.43
CA GLY A 451 9.56 2.11 2.90
C GLY A 451 10.65 1.49 2.03
N GLN A 452 11.45 0.64 2.64
CA GLN A 452 12.68 0.06 2.06
C GLN A 452 12.43 -0.78 0.79
N TYR A 453 11.29 -1.48 0.69
CA TYR A 453 10.97 -2.39 -0.43
C TYR A 453 9.94 -1.79 -1.41
N GLN A 454 9.75 -0.48 -1.39
CA GLN A 454 8.75 0.21 -2.20
C GLN A 454 8.89 -0.09 -3.72
N HIS A 455 10.11 -0.28 -4.22
CA HIS A 455 10.38 -0.56 -5.63
C HIS A 455 10.29 -2.06 -5.99
N ASP A 456 10.15 -2.96 -5.01
CA ASP A 456 10.11 -4.42 -5.22
C ASP A 456 8.71 -5.00 -5.23
N VAL A 457 7.72 -4.25 -4.76
CA VAL A 457 6.31 -4.66 -4.78
C VAL A 457 5.67 -4.38 -6.14
N ASN A 458 4.47 -4.91 -6.36
CA ASN A 458 3.69 -4.62 -7.55
C ASN A 458 3.40 -3.12 -7.67
N GLN A 459 3.96 -2.48 -8.69
CA GLN A 459 3.91 -1.03 -8.86
C GLN A 459 2.53 -0.48 -9.20
N THR A 460 1.66 -1.29 -9.80
CA THR A 460 0.27 -0.91 -10.09
C THR A 460 -0.56 -0.89 -8.83
N LEU A 461 -0.48 -1.97 -8.03
CA LEU A 461 -1.16 -2.05 -6.74
C LEU A 461 -0.66 -0.97 -5.77
N LEU A 462 0.66 -0.74 -5.73
CA LEU A 462 1.25 0.32 -4.92
C LEU A 462 0.66 1.67 -5.29
N LYS A 463 0.66 2.03 -6.57
CA LYS A 463 0.12 3.32 -7.02
C LYS A 463 -1.34 3.50 -6.61
N GLN A 464 -2.18 2.51 -6.86
CA GLN A 464 -3.59 2.56 -6.50
C GLN A 464 -3.79 2.74 -4.99
N ALA A 465 -3.03 2.01 -4.17
CA ALA A 465 -3.13 2.10 -2.72
C ALA A 465 -2.67 3.46 -2.20
N LEU A 466 -1.55 4.00 -2.70
CA LEU A 466 -1.05 5.31 -2.31
C LEU A 466 -1.99 6.44 -2.75
N ASP A 467 -2.51 6.40 -3.98
CA ASP A 467 -3.46 7.41 -4.48
C ASP A 467 -4.75 7.43 -3.63
N ARG A 468 -5.28 6.25 -3.26
CA ARG A 468 -6.43 6.13 -2.33
C ARG A 468 -6.10 6.72 -0.95
N THR A 469 -4.88 6.51 -0.45
CA THR A 469 -4.45 7.07 0.84
C THR A 469 -4.42 8.59 0.79
N VAL A 470 -3.89 9.18 -0.29
CA VAL A 470 -3.90 10.64 -0.48
C VAL A 470 -5.33 11.16 -0.52
N GLU A 471 -6.21 10.54 -1.31
CA GLU A 471 -7.62 10.90 -1.41
C GLU A 471 -8.31 10.85 -0.03
N SER A 472 -8.11 9.76 0.72
CA SER A 472 -8.64 9.61 2.07
C SER A 472 -8.17 10.73 3.01
N CYS A 473 -6.87 11.04 3.05
CA CYS A 473 -6.31 12.10 3.89
C CYS A 473 -6.86 13.48 3.54
N VAL A 474 -6.93 13.81 2.24
CA VAL A 474 -7.45 15.11 1.77
C VAL A 474 -8.92 15.29 2.18
N ASN A 475 -9.75 14.26 1.99
CA ASN A 475 -11.16 14.32 2.34
C ASN A 475 -11.40 14.24 3.85
N GLN A 476 -10.51 13.61 4.62
CA GLN A 476 -10.56 13.60 6.08
C GLN A 476 -10.31 14.99 6.67
N VAL A 477 -9.29 15.70 6.20
CA VAL A 477 -8.93 17.05 6.68
C VAL A 477 -9.94 18.08 6.18
N GLY A 478 -10.40 17.94 4.94
CA GLY A 478 -11.19 18.95 4.25
C GLY A 478 -10.31 20.04 3.63
N VAL A 479 -10.83 20.72 2.62
CA VAL A 479 -10.04 21.58 1.76
C VAL A 479 -10.64 23.00 1.69
N ASN A 480 -9.83 24.02 1.96
CA ASN A 480 -10.26 25.40 1.79
C ASN A 480 -10.36 25.74 0.29
N LEU A 481 -11.58 25.98 -0.18
CA LEU A 481 -11.91 26.22 -1.58
C LEU A 481 -11.18 27.46 -2.14
N ASN A 482 -10.90 28.46 -1.29
CA ASN A 482 -10.33 29.73 -1.72
C ASN A 482 -8.80 29.75 -1.77
N THR A 483 -8.12 28.85 -1.05
CA THR A 483 -6.65 28.84 -0.97
C THR A 483 -6.01 27.60 -1.59
N ALA A 484 -6.78 26.51 -1.74
CA ALA A 484 -6.25 25.24 -2.23
C ALA A 484 -5.64 25.31 -3.64
N SER A 485 -4.56 24.57 -3.82
CA SER A 485 -3.95 24.35 -5.13
C SER A 485 -4.80 23.41 -6.01
N ILE A 486 -4.56 23.44 -7.32
CA ILE A 486 -5.18 22.52 -8.28
C ILE A 486 -4.93 21.06 -7.86
N HIS A 487 -3.71 20.76 -7.39
CA HIS A 487 -3.33 19.41 -6.99
C HIS A 487 -4.10 18.93 -5.75
N LEU A 488 -4.26 19.78 -4.76
CA LEU A 488 -5.03 19.44 -3.56
C LEU A 488 -6.52 19.26 -3.89
N LEU A 489 -7.10 20.15 -4.70
CA LEU A 489 -8.49 20.04 -5.14
C LEU A 489 -8.76 18.79 -5.97
N ALA A 490 -7.77 18.32 -6.75
CA ALA A 490 -7.94 17.12 -7.60
C ALA A 490 -8.17 15.83 -6.81
N TYR A 491 -7.78 15.78 -5.55
CA TYR A 491 -8.03 14.65 -4.64
C TYR A 491 -9.31 14.80 -3.81
N VAL A 492 -10.04 15.90 -3.95
CA VAL A 492 -11.36 16.02 -3.33
C VAL A 492 -12.35 15.10 -4.04
N SER A 493 -13.14 14.36 -3.26
CA SER A 493 -14.16 13.43 -3.74
C SER A 493 -15.01 14.05 -4.86
N GLY A 494 -15.18 13.36 -5.96
CA GLY A 494 -15.98 13.79 -7.13
C GLY A 494 -15.30 14.86 -8.01
N LEU A 495 -14.13 15.34 -7.64
CA LEU A 495 -13.38 16.30 -8.46
C LEU A 495 -12.31 15.65 -9.34
N GLY A 496 -11.39 15.87 -9.74
CA GLY A 496 -10.30 15.38 -10.56
C GLY A 496 -9.57 16.58 -11.16
N MET A 497 -8.48 16.35 -11.82
CA MET A 497 -7.59 17.41 -12.28
C MET A 497 -8.29 18.45 -13.17
N SER A 498 -9.24 18.04 -14.01
CA SER A 498 -9.96 18.93 -14.92
C SER A 498 -10.89 19.89 -14.17
N LEU A 499 -11.70 19.38 -13.25
CA LEU A 499 -12.63 20.18 -12.45
C LEU A 499 -11.88 21.08 -11.46
N ALA A 500 -10.78 20.58 -10.87
CA ALA A 500 -9.90 21.37 -10.01
C ALA A 500 -9.33 22.60 -10.74
N LYS A 501 -8.92 22.45 -12.00
CA LYS A 501 -8.51 23.59 -12.84
C LYS A 501 -9.64 24.60 -13.06
N ASN A 502 -10.83 24.13 -13.41
CA ASN A 502 -11.99 24.99 -13.64
C ASN A 502 -12.38 25.76 -12.36
N ILE A 503 -12.28 25.15 -11.19
CA ILE A 503 -12.52 25.83 -9.90
C ILE A 503 -11.51 26.96 -9.70
N VAL A 504 -10.23 26.71 -9.95
CA VAL A 504 -9.18 27.73 -9.77
C VAL A 504 -9.32 28.86 -10.80
N GLU A 505 -9.70 28.57 -12.05
CA GLU A 505 -9.99 29.56 -13.08
C GLU A 505 -11.20 30.41 -12.69
N TYR A 506 -12.30 29.78 -12.27
CA TYR A 506 -13.48 30.50 -11.78
C TYR A 506 -13.12 31.45 -10.64
N ARG A 507 -12.32 31.00 -9.67
CA ARG A 507 -11.85 31.83 -8.56
C ARG A 507 -11.01 33.03 -9.01
N LYS A 508 -10.20 32.89 -10.06
CA LYS A 508 -9.40 33.97 -10.62
C LYS A 508 -10.27 35.01 -11.33
N GLU A 509 -11.33 34.58 -12.01
CA GLU A 509 -12.21 35.43 -12.80
C GLU A 509 -13.27 36.15 -11.96
N HIS A 510 -13.84 35.44 -10.95
CA HIS A 510 -15.00 35.92 -10.19
C HIS A 510 -14.66 36.29 -8.73
N GLY A 511 -13.42 36.10 -8.30
CA GLY A 511 -12.99 36.31 -6.93
C GLY A 511 -13.23 35.08 -6.02
N ALA A 512 -13.09 35.27 -4.71
CA ALA A 512 -13.23 34.24 -3.74
C ALA A 512 -14.68 33.72 -3.65
N PHE A 513 -14.85 32.41 -3.46
CA PHE A 513 -16.14 31.81 -3.19
C PHE A 513 -16.67 32.29 -1.82
N THR A 514 -17.93 32.67 -1.77
CA THR A 514 -18.65 33.09 -0.55
C THR A 514 -19.74 32.11 -0.15
N SER A 515 -20.06 31.13 -1.03
CA SER A 515 -21.01 30.06 -0.79
C SER A 515 -20.69 28.81 -1.62
N ARG A 516 -20.95 27.62 -1.06
CA ARG A 516 -20.88 26.33 -1.79
C ARG A 516 -21.80 26.28 -2.99
N ASN A 517 -22.92 27.01 -2.99
CA ASN A 517 -23.82 27.07 -4.13
C ASN A 517 -23.17 27.62 -5.40
N GLN A 518 -22.13 28.44 -5.28
CA GLN A 518 -21.37 28.96 -6.42
C GLN A 518 -20.61 27.86 -7.18
N LEU A 519 -20.38 26.71 -6.59
CA LEU A 519 -19.79 25.56 -7.27
C LEU A 519 -20.59 25.14 -8.53
N LYS A 520 -21.92 25.31 -8.49
CA LYS A 520 -22.80 25.00 -9.64
C LYS A 520 -22.55 25.92 -10.87
N HIS A 521 -21.88 27.03 -10.68
CA HIS A 521 -21.52 27.96 -11.76
C HIS A 521 -20.15 27.67 -12.38
N VAL A 522 -19.39 26.76 -11.77
CA VAL A 522 -18.08 26.33 -12.31
C VAL A 522 -18.29 25.47 -13.54
N SER A 523 -17.58 25.80 -14.63
CA SER A 523 -17.69 25.10 -15.90
C SER A 523 -17.47 23.58 -15.74
N ARG A 524 -18.36 22.79 -16.33
CA ARG A 524 -18.36 21.32 -16.33
C ARG A 524 -18.52 20.66 -14.94
N LEU A 525 -18.76 21.41 -13.89
CA LEU A 525 -19.03 20.86 -12.56
C LEU A 525 -20.54 20.63 -12.42
N GLY A 526 -20.98 19.45 -12.85
CA GLY A 526 -22.40 19.06 -12.80
C GLY A 526 -22.88 18.74 -11.38
N ASP A 527 -24.20 18.48 -11.24
CA ASP A 527 -24.83 18.23 -9.93
C ASP A 527 -24.21 17.04 -9.19
N ALA A 528 -23.90 15.94 -9.87
CA ALA A 528 -23.28 14.77 -9.25
C ALA A 528 -21.90 15.08 -8.65
N ALA A 529 -21.04 15.81 -9.37
CA ALA A 529 -19.73 16.21 -8.86
C ALA A 529 -19.85 17.23 -7.73
N SER A 530 -20.77 18.19 -7.86
CA SER A 530 -21.08 19.18 -6.83
C SER A 530 -21.56 18.52 -5.55
N GLN A 531 -22.46 17.54 -5.64
CA GLN A 531 -22.92 16.74 -4.53
C GLN A 531 -21.77 16.04 -3.81
N GLN A 532 -20.90 15.35 -4.56
CA GLN A 532 -19.82 14.59 -3.96
C GLN A 532 -18.76 15.46 -3.30
N CYS A 533 -18.41 16.62 -3.87
CA CYS A 533 -17.32 17.44 -3.34
C CYS A 533 -17.74 18.42 -2.24
N ALA A 534 -19.00 18.86 -2.21
CA ALA A 534 -19.45 19.99 -1.41
C ALA A 534 -19.15 19.80 0.10
N GLY A 535 -19.37 18.60 0.63
CA GLY A 535 -19.14 18.32 2.04
C GLY A 535 -17.67 18.31 2.48
N PHE A 536 -16.73 18.22 1.54
CA PHE A 536 -15.28 18.22 1.79
C PHE A 536 -14.61 19.58 1.57
N LEU A 537 -15.31 20.51 0.93
CA LEU A 537 -14.82 21.86 0.68
C LEU A 537 -15.22 22.80 1.81
N ARG A 538 -14.33 23.68 2.22
CA ARG A 538 -14.52 24.66 3.28
C ARG A 538 -14.41 26.05 2.72
N ILE A 539 -15.31 26.95 3.17
CA ILE A 539 -15.28 28.37 2.82
C ILE A 539 -15.25 29.17 4.13
N PRO A 540 -14.07 29.52 4.65
CA PRO A 540 -13.97 30.43 5.78
C PRO A 540 -14.66 31.76 5.47
N LYS A 541 -15.42 32.31 6.43
CA LYS A 541 -16.19 33.54 6.28
C LYS A 541 -17.28 33.50 5.19
N ALA A 542 -17.85 32.30 4.93
CA ALA A 542 -18.99 32.15 4.02
C ALA A 542 -20.23 32.87 4.57
N HIS A 543 -21.20 33.17 3.69
CA HIS A 543 -22.50 33.72 4.08
C HIS A 543 -23.28 32.75 4.97
N ASN A 544 -23.27 31.46 4.63
CA ASN A 544 -23.79 30.40 5.47
C ASN A 544 -22.63 29.81 6.32
N PRO A 545 -22.67 29.89 7.65
CA PRO A 545 -21.58 29.38 8.49
C PRO A 545 -21.36 27.86 8.32
N LEU A 546 -22.38 27.10 7.89
CA LEU A 546 -22.25 25.67 7.61
C LEU A 546 -21.33 25.38 6.41
N ASP A 547 -21.10 26.34 5.51
CA ASP A 547 -20.15 26.19 4.40
C ASP A 547 -18.69 26.07 4.87
N ASN A 548 -18.39 26.42 6.12
CA ASN A 548 -17.10 26.18 6.77
C ASN A 548 -17.10 24.93 7.68
N SER A 549 -17.99 23.99 7.44
CA SER A 549 -18.12 22.76 8.24
C SER A 549 -18.08 21.51 7.36
N ALA A 550 -17.99 20.31 7.97
CA ALA A 550 -18.15 19.05 7.27
C ALA A 550 -19.60 18.62 7.08
N VAL A 551 -20.55 19.41 7.53
CA VAL A 551 -21.98 19.15 7.27
C VAL A 551 -22.24 19.24 5.78
N HIS A 552 -22.87 18.21 5.22
CA HIS A 552 -23.22 18.18 3.82
C HIS A 552 -24.41 19.11 3.53
N PRO A 553 -24.44 19.85 2.40
CA PRO A 553 -25.55 20.77 2.08
C PRO A 553 -26.94 20.12 2.10
N GLU A 554 -27.05 18.82 1.77
CA GLU A 554 -28.31 18.07 1.89
C GLU A 554 -28.89 18.05 3.32
N ARG A 555 -28.07 18.31 4.33
CA ARG A 555 -28.43 18.26 5.75
C ARG A 555 -28.58 19.66 6.38
N TYR A 556 -28.44 20.75 5.61
CA TYR A 556 -28.65 22.11 6.12
C TYR A 556 -30.03 22.32 6.68
N PRO A 557 -31.14 21.90 5.99
CA PRO A 557 -32.48 22.03 6.56
C PRO A 557 -32.66 21.33 7.91
N LEU A 558 -31.93 20.21 8.11
CA LEU A 558 -31.94 19.47 9.37
C LEU A 558 -31.29 20.28 10.51
N VAL A 559 -30.11 20.91 10.22
CA VAL A 559 -29.43 21.77 11.20
C VAL A 559 -30.25 23.03 11.51
N GLU A 560 -30.91 23.60 10.50
CA GLU A 560 -31.82 24.73 10.67
C GLU A 560 -32.99 24.36 11.56
N ALA A 561 -33.59 23.18 11.42
CA ALA A 561 -34.62 22.66 12.28
C ALA A 561 -34.15 22.47 13.75
N MET A 562 -32.91 21.95 13.93
CA MET A 562 -32.27 21.83 15.24
C MET A 562 -32.08 23.21 15.91
N ALA A 563 -31.66 24.22 15.15
CA ALA A 563 -31.49 25.58 15.65
C ALA A 563 -32.85 26.22 16.04
N GLN A 564 -33.88 25.98 15.23
CA GLN A 564 -35.26 26.45 15.55
C GLN A 564 -35.80 25.81 16.82
N GLU A 565 -35.57 24.52 17.05
CA GLU A 565 -35.98 23.85 18.33
C GLU A 565 -35.28 24.50 19.54
N GLN A 566 -34.05 24.94 19.38
CA GLN A 566 -33.29 25.64 20.43
C GLN A 566 -33.56 27.16 20.46
N HIS A 567 -34.50 27.66 19.67
CA HIS A 567 -34.83 29.07 19.54
C HIS A 567 -33.64 29.98 19.29
N CYS A 568 -32.72 29.57 18.40
CA CYS A 568 -31.52 30.32 18.09
C CYS A 568 -31.18 30.26 16.57
N ALA A 569 -30.30 31.15 16.14
CA ALA A 569 -29.75 31.09 14.80
C ALA A 569 -28.72 29.95 14.66
N VAL A 570 -28.52 29.42 13.44
CA VAL A 570 -27.51 28.39 13.18
C VAL A 570 -26.11 28.82 13.62
N SER A 571 -25.78 30.11 13.42
CA SER A 571 -24.50 30.69 13.88
C SER A 571 -24.29 30.67 15.38
N GLU A 572 -25.37 30.70 16.15
CA GLU A 572 -25.33 30.64 17.62
C GLU A 572 -25.34 29.20 18.15
N LEU A 573 -25.81 28.26 17.34
CA LEU A 573 -25.76 26.83 17.66
C LEU A 573 -24.33 26.28 17.51
N ILE A 574 -23.61 26.78 16.50
CA ILE A 574 -22.22 26.40 16.21
C ILE A 574 -21.31 26.84 17.36
N GLY A 575 -20.48 25.90 17.84
CA GLY A 575 -19.53 26.15 18.93
C GLY A 575 -20.20 26.32 20.33
N SER A 576 -21.46 25.92 20.48
CA SER A 576 -22.23 26.04 21.74
C SER A 576 -22.54 24.66 22.32
N PRO A 577 -21.64 23.99 23.08
CA PRO A 577 -21.86 22.65 23.62
C PRO A 577 -23.12 22.52 24.48
N ASP A 578 -23.47 23.57 25.22
CA ASP A 578 -24.64 23.58 26.10
C ASP A 578 -25.97 23.56 25.34
N LYS A 579 -26.04 24.22 24.18
CA LYS A 579 -27.21 24.16 23.29
C LYS A 579 -27.25 22.81 22.56
N LEU A 580 -26.11 22.32 22.05
CA LEU A 580 -26.03 21.05 21.35
C LEU A 580 -26.43 19.85 22.22
N LYS A 581 -26.04 19.83 23.48
CA LYS A 581 -26.44 18.77 24.45
C LYS A 581 -27.94 18.71 24.74
N LYS A 582 -28.66 19.80 24.52
CA LYS A 582 -30.12 19.86 24.76
C LYS A 582 -30.95 19.33 23.60
N ILE A 583 -30.33 19.09 22.44
CA ILE A 583 -31.03 18.58 21.26
C ILE A 583 -31.37 17.11 21.45
N GLU A 584 -32.65 16.78 21.36
CA GLU A 584 -33.13 15.40 21.41
C GLU A 584 -33.04 14.76 20.02
N LEU A 585 -31.89 14.09 19.72
CA LEU A 585 -31.57 13.53 18.40
C LEU A 585 -32.61 12.56 17.87
N SER A 586 -33.32 11.83 18.76
CA SER A 586 -34.36 10.88 18.38
C SER A 586 -35.47 11.48 17.52
N ARG A 587 -35.75 12.80 17.70
CA ARG A 587 -36.79 13.52 16.92
C ARG A 587 -36.38 13.79 15.47
N PHE A 588 -35.09 13.79 15.19
CA PHE A 588 -34.53 14.08 13.85
C PHE A 588 -34.18 12.83 13.06
N VAL A 589 -34.43 11.63 13.62
CA VAL A 589 -34.25 10.37 12.91
C VAL A 589 -35.31 10.23 11.83
N THR A 590 -34.86 9.95 10.60
CA THR A 590 -35.73 9.69 9.44
C THR A 590 -35.28 8.40 8.74
N SER A 591 -35.96 7.99 7.67
CA SER A 591 -35.54 6.86 6.85
C SER A 591 -34.16 7.05 6.18
N GLU A 592 -33.73 8.32 6.01
CA GLU A 592 -32.46 8.68 5.34
C GLU A 592 -31.39 9.19 6.29
N VAL A 593 -31.74 9.52 7.53
CA VAL A 593 -30.84 10.09 8.54
C VAL A 593 -31.00 9.33 9.83
N GLY A 594 -29.99 8.54 10.16
CA GLY A 594 -29.95 7.80 11.41
C GLY A 594 -29.09 8.47 12.48
N MET A 595 -29.00 7.81 13.63
CA MET A 595 -28.15 8.26 14.74
C MET A 595 -26.67 8.46 14.38
N PRO A 596 -26.04 7.64 13.51
CA PRO A 596 -24.66 7.86 13.10
C PRO A 596 -24.44 9.23 12.44
N THR A 597 -25.26 9.58 11.46
CA THR A 597 -25.20 10.90 10.79
C THR A 597 -25.50 12.05 11.74
N LEU A 598 -26.51 11.91 12.63
CA LEU A 598 -26.84 12.94 13.61
C LEU A 598 -25.69 13.20 14.59
N ASN A 599 -25.04 12.16 15.07
CA ASN A 599 -23.87 12.29 15.95
C ASN A 599 -22.69 12.97 15.24
N ASP A 600 -22.45 12.66 13.97
CA ASP A 600 -21.40 13.33 13.19
C ASP A 600 -21.70 14.82 13.00
N ILE A 601 -22.96 15.17 12.73
CA ILE A 601 -23.39 16.56 12.63
C ILE A 601 -23.15 17.30 13.96
N LEU A 602 -23.53 16.72 15.10
CA LEU A 602 -23.30 17.35 16.39
C LEU A 602 -21.83 17.59 16.69
N LYS A 603 -20.99 16.58 16.45
CA LYS A 603 -19.53 16.72 16.63
C LYS A 603 -18.95 17.83 15.76
N GLU A 604 -19.41 17.93 14.52
CA GLU A 604 -18.98 18.97 13.61
C GLU A 604 -19.46 20.36 14.02
N LEU A 605 -20.70 20.48 14.53
CA LEU A 605 -21.24 21.75 15.05
C LEU A 605 -20.55 22.19 16.34
N GLU A 606 -20.06 21.26 17.17
CA GLU A 606 -19.31 21.59 18.38
C GLU A 606 -17.99 22.30 18.05
N LYS A 607 -17.28 21.84 17.01
CA LYS A 607 -15.99 22.38 16.56
C LYS A 607 -15.91 22.38 15.03
N PRO A 608 -16.59 23.32 14.34
CA PRO A 608 -16.69 23.32 12.90
C PRO A 608 -15.34 23.55 12.23
N GLY A 609 -15.07 22.76 11.21
CA GLY A 609 -13.84 22.89 10.41
C GLY A 609 -12.55 22.66 11.21
N LEU A 610 -12.64 22.00 12.37
CA LEU A 610 -11.44 21.65 13.15
C LEU A 610 -10.54 20.74 12.30
N ASP A 611 -9.30 21.17 12.15
CA ASP A 611 -8.28 20.31 11.56
C ASP A 611 -8.02 19.11 12.51
N PRO A 612 -8.21 17.86 12.07
CA PRO A 612 -8.03 16.70 12.92
C PRO A 612 -6.56 16.42 13.27
N ARG A 613 -5.61 17.13 12.63
CA ARG A 613 -4.18 16.97 12.88
C ARG A 613 -3.79 17.58 14.22
N SER A 614 -2.85 16.93 14.92
CA SER A 614 -2.34 17.39 16.21
C SER A 614 -1.59 18.73 16.10
N GLN A 615 -1.31 19.38 17.24
CA GLN A 615 -0.43 20.55 17.25
C GLN A 615 1.03 20.12 17.09
N LEU A 616 1.83 20.99 16.46
CA LEU A 616 3.25 20.76 16.24
C LEU A 616 4.02 20.99 17.54
N GLU A 617 4.88 20.04 17.92
CA GLU A 617 5.74 20.12 19.09
C GLU A 617 7.22 20.19 18.69
N GLU A 618 8.02 21.02 19.38
CA GLU A 618 9.46 21.12 19.16
C GLU A 618 10.15 19.90 19.79
N PHE A 619 11.04 19.24 19.05
CA PHE A 619 11.84 18.10 19.53
C PHE A 619 13.32 18.44 19.67
N ARG A 620 13.99 17.85 20.67
CA ARG A 620 15.44 17.99 20.89
C ARG A 620 16.06 16.62 21.17
N PHE A 621 17.12 16.32 20.43
CA PHE A 621 17.99 15.18 20.74
C PHE A 621 18.79 15.44 22.02
N ASP A 622 19.35 14.36 22.57
CA ASP A 622 20.26 14.48 23.73
C ASP A 622 21.60 15.07 23.28
N GLU A 623 21.99 16.18 23.92
CA GLU A 623 23.20 16.91 23.58
C GLU A 623 24.50 16.13 23.87
N ARG A 624 24.43 15.04 24.62
CA ARG A 624 25.57 14.19 24.99
C ARG A 624 25.95 13.18 23.91
N VAL A 625 25.09 12.97 22.89
CA VAL A 625 25.24 11.90 21.94
C VAL A 625 25.30 12.47 20.53
N HIS A 626 26.40 12.22 19.82
CA HIS A 626 26.66 12.71 18.47
C HIS A 626 27.03 11.60 17.49
N THR A 627 27.68 10.55 17.96
CA THR A 627 28.16 9.44 17.15
C THR A 627 27.81 8.11 17.83
N ILE A 628 27.95 7.00 17.12
CA ILE A 628 27.69 5.66 17.67
C ILE A 628 28.68 5.32 18.81
N GLU A 629 29.84 5.93 18.83
CA GLU A 629 30.88 5.78 19.88
C GLU A 629 30.46 6.42 21.21
N ASP A 630 29.57 7.40 21.20
CA ASP A 630 29.04 8.06 22.40
C ASP A 630 27.98 7.22 23.11
N LEU A 631 27.49 6.16 22.44
CA LEU A 631 26.46 5.30 22.98
C LEU A 631 26.99 4.27 23.96
N SER A 632 26.22 4.02 25.01
CA SER A 632 26.44 2.93 25.94
C SER A 632 25.17 2.14 26.18
N VAL A 633 25.29 0.81 26.35
CA VAL A 633 24.16 -0.06 26.66
C VAL A 633 23.52 0.40 27.98
N GLY A 634 22.18 0.54 27.96
CA GLY A 634 21.41 1.05 29.09
C GLY A 634 21.12 2.56 29.04
N MET A 635 21.71 3.32 28.11
CA MET A 635 21.36 4.73 27.91
C MET A 635 19.89 4.90 27.50
N GLU A 636 19.23 5.86 28.11
CA GLU A 636 17.88 6.30 27.75
C GLU A 636 17.99 7.63 26.99
N LEU A 637 17.44 7.68 25.79
CA LEU A 637 17.61 8.78 24.85
C LEU A 637 16.26 9.15 24.23
N PRO A 638 16.03 10.45 23.99
CA PRO A 638 14.94 10.88 23.13
C PRO A 638 15.25 10.52 21.68
N GLY A 639 14.25 10.11 20.93
CA GLY A 639 14.39 9.78 19.53
C GLY A 639 13.14 10.12 18.72
N ILE A 640 13.29 10.12 17.40
CA ILE A 640 12.21 10.31 16.44
C ILE A 640 12.05 9.04 15.62
N VAL A 641 10.82 8.57 15.47
CA VAL A 641 10.50 7.43 14.60
C VAL A 641 10.70 7.85 13.14
N THR A 642 11.67 7.24 12.46
CA THR A 642 12.02 7.56 11.07
C THR A 642 11.38 6.62 10.06
N ASN A 643 11.13 5.36 10.46
CA ASN A 643 10.48 4.36 9.61
C ASN A 643 9.79 3.30 10.46
N ILE A 644 8.67 2.78 9.95
CA ILE A 644 7.93 1.68 10.58
C ILE A 644 7.83 0.52 9.59
N THR A 645 8.10 -0.69 10.10
CA THR A 645 8.05 -1.95 9.35
C THR A 645 7.29 -2.98 10.17
N ASN A 646 6.86 -4.09 9.55
CA ASN A 646 6.15 -5.15 10.26
C ASN A 646 6.96 -5.82 11.39
N PHE A 647 8.28 -5.72 11.36
CA PHE A 647 9.15 -6.32 12.36
C PHE A 647 9.63 -5.33 13.43
N GLY A 648 9.29 -4.04 13.32
CA GLY A 648 9.67 -3.03 14.28
C GLY A 648 9.73 -1.62 13.72
N ALA A 649 10.28 -0.69 14.49
CA ALA A 649 10.44 0.71 14.15
C ALA A 649 11.91 1.13 14.15
N PHE A 650 12.28 1.98 13.22
CA PHE A 650 13.60 2.64 13.17
C PHE A 650 13.49 4.01 13.83
N ILE A 651 14.46 4.31 14.68
CA ILE A 651 14.47 5.51 15.52
C ILE A 651 15.78 6.25 15.30
N ASP A 652 15.69 7.49 14.88
CA ASP A 652 16.81 8.42 14.95
C ASP A 652 16.97 8.89 16.41
N ILE A 653 18.09 8.56 17.01
CA ILE A 653 18.47 8.96 18.37
C ILE A 653 19.56 10.02 18.38
N GLY A 654 19.82 10.62 17.22
CA GLY A 654 20.81 11.66 17.05
C GLY A 654 22.23 11.18 16.77
N VAL A 655 22.44 9.94 16.42
CA VAL A 655 23.69 9.41 15.85
C VAL A 655 23.46 9.10 14.38
N HIS A 656 24.28 9.49 13.46
CA HIS A 656 24.09 9.39 12.00
C HIS A 656 23.55 8.03 11.45
N GLN A 657 23.01 7.20 12.32
CA GLN A 657 22.45 5.87 12.07
C GLN A 657 21.21 5.61 12.92
N ASP A 658 20.14 5.16 12.27
CA ASP A 658 18.92 4.79 12.97
C ASP A 658 19.11 3.50 13.79
N GLY A 659 18.61 3.52 15.03
CA GLY A 659 18.48 2.32 15.84
C GLY A 659 17.18 1.57 15.56
N LEU A 660 17.20 0.25 15.66
CA LEU A 660 16.02 -0.60 15.46
C LEU A 660 15.40 -0.99 16.81
N ILE A 661 14.11 -0.73 16.97
CA ILE A 661 13.27 -1.36 17.98
C ILE A 661 12.55 -2.52 17.33
N HIS A 662 12.93 -3.76 17.66
CA HIS A 662 12.18 -4.94 17.21
C HIS A 662 10.77 -4.93 17.80
N ILE A 663 9.77 -5.48 17.09
CA ILE A 663 8.37 -5.48 17.51
C ILE A 663 8.17 -6.03 18.93
N SER A 664 8.96 -7.01 19.35
CA SER A 664 8.95 -7.55 20.72
C SER A 664 9.49 -6.60 21.79
N GLN A 665 10.12 -5.49 21.39
CA GLN A 665 10.73 -4.48 22.28
C GLN A 665 9.96 -3.17 22.32
N LEU A 666 8.87 -3.04 21.53
CA LEU A 666 8.03 -1.84 21.48
C LEU A 666 7.12 -1.69 22.70
N ALA A 667 6.61 -2.82 23.24
CA ALA A 667 5.72 -2.81 24.40
C ALA A 667 5.88 -4.05 25.26
N ASP A 668 5.39 -3.99 26.50
CA ASP A 668 5.40 -5.13 27.44
C ASP A 668 4.29 -6.17 27.12
N LYS A 669 3.37 -5.85 26.24
CA LYS A 669 2.31 -6.74 25.74
C LYS A 669 2.62 -7.22 24.32
N PHE A 670 2.02 -8.37 23.94
CA PHE A 670 2.10 -8.82 22.55
C PHE A 670 1.34 -7.86 21.62
N ILE A 671 2.01 -7.40 20.58
CA ILE A 671 1.47 -6.53 19.51
C ILE A 671 1.66 -7.22 18.16
N LYS A 672 0.73 -6.98 17.25
CA LYS A 672 0.81 -7.53 15.89
C LYS A 672 1.33 -6.51 14.88
N ASP A 673 1.02 -5.24 15.11
CA ASP A 673 1.40 -4.14 14.24
C ASP A 673 2.13 -3.06 15.06
N PRO A 674 3.38 -2.69 14.72
CA PRO A 674 4.07 -1.58 15.35
C PRO A 674 3.31 -0.25 15.35
N ASN A 675 2.46 0.00 14.35
CA ASN A 675 1.62 1.20 14.27
C ASN A 675 0.58 1.33 15.40
N GLU A 676 0.33 0.23 16.16
CA GLU A 676 -0.49 0.28 17.38
C GLU A 676 0.20 1.03 18.54
N ILE A 677 1.53 1.13 18.51
CA ILE A 677 2.34 1.67 19.60
C ILE A 677 3.05 2.96 19.23
N VAL A 678 3.59 3.06 18.02
CA VAL A 678 4.37 4.22 17.55
C VAL A 678 3.88 4.71 16.20
N LYS A 679 4.04 6.01 15.94
CA LYS A 679 3.73 6.65 14.67
C LYS A 679 4.99 7.23 14.04
N LEU A 680 4.97 7.38 12.72
CA LEU A 680 6.07 8.02 12.00
C LEU A 680 6.24 9.47 12.50
N HIS A 681 7.49 9.89 12.69
CA HIS A 681 7.87 11.19 13.27
C HIS A 681 7.37 11.43 14.71
N GLU A 682 6.87 10.40 15.38
CA GLU A 682 6.55 10.50 16.81
C GLU A 682 7.82 10.64 17.65
N HIS A 683 7.76 11.47 18.66
CA HIS A 683 8.83 11.63 19.64
C HIS A 683 8.71 10.52 20.68
N VAL A 684 9.75 9.73 20.82
CA VAL A 684 9.78 8.58 21.73
C VAL A 684 11.02 8.62 22.62
N PHE A 685 10.93 8.00 23.79
CA PHE A 685 12.10 7.69 24.60
C PHE A 685 12.48 6.23 24.42
N VAL A 686 13.74 5.98 24.20
CA VAL A 686 14.25 4.63 23.92
C VAL A 686 15.48 4.32 24.77
N ARG A 687 15.66 3.04 25.08
CA ARG A 687 16.85 2.54 25.77
C ARG A 687 17.71 1.74 24.80
N VAL A 688 19.01 2.00 24.82
CA VAL A 688 19.99 1.22 24.05
C VAL A 688 20.18 -0.14 24.72
N ILE A 689 19.91 -1.24 23.98
CA ILE A 689 20.05 -2.61 24.49
C ILE A 689 21.26 -3.33 23.91
N GLU A 690 21.70 -3.00 22.69
CA GLU A 690 22.85 -3.60 22.04
C GLU A 690 23.45 -2.64 21.01
N ILE A 691 24.79 -2.67 20.86
CA ILE A 691 25.52 -1.88 19.88
C ILE A 691 26.50 -2.81 19.15
N ASP A 692 26.32 -2.95 17.83
CA ASP A 692 27.26 -3.67 16.96
C ASP A 692 28.07 -2.64 16.13
N HIS A 693 29.24 -2.27 16.64
CA HIS A 693 30.14 -1.32 15.98
C HIS A 693 30.68 -1.82 14.63
N LYS A 694 30.78 -3.15 14.41
CA LYS A 694 31.27 -3.72 13.14
C LYS A 694 30.24 -3.60 12.02
N ARG A 695 28.98 -3.85 12.36
CA ARG A 695 27.85 -3.76 11.41
C ARG A 695 27.14 -2.41 11.49
N GLN A 696 27.58 -1.52 12.36
CA GLN A 696 26.94 -0.25 12.65
C GLN A 696 25.43 -0.40 12.92
N ARG A 697 25.06 -1.36 13.76
CA ARG A 697 23.68 -1.63 14.16
C ARG A 697 23.47 -1.27 15.63
N ILE A 698 22.34 -0.62 15.89
CA ILE A 698 21.93 -0.22 17.25
C ILE A 698 20.58 -0.87 17.51
N ALA A 699 20.49 -1.67 18.55
CA ALA A 699 19.22 -2.22 19.00
C ALA A 699 18.68 -1.40 20.18
N LEU A 700 17.40 -1.06 20.10
CA LEU A 700 16.70 -0.20 21.04
C LEU A 700 15.48 -0.91 21.65
N SER A 701 15.00 -0.42 22.79
CA SER A 701 13.81 -0.90 23.47
C SER A 701 13.00 0.23 24.07
N MET A 702 11.67 0.11 24.02
CA MET A 702 10.72 0.94 24.77
C MET A 702 10.11 0.20 25.96
N ARG A 703 10.52 -1.05 26.23
CA ARG A 703 10.01 -1.86 27.34
C ARG A 703 10.57 -1.38 28.68
N ASN A 704 9.74 -1.47 29.74
CA ASN A 704 10.11 -1.14 31.10
C ASN A 704 10.65 0.30 31.31
N GLN A 705 10.18 1.25 30.52
CA GLN A 705 10.37 2.66 30.87
C GLN A 705 9.47 2.98 32.05
N LYS A 706 10.04 3.29 33.20
CA LYS A 706 9.29 3.90 34.30
C LYS A 706 8.81 5.26 33.80
N LYS A 707 7.48 5.42 33.70
CA LYS A 707 6.86 6.72 33.48
C LYS A 707 7.20 7.69 34.60
#